data_5739b10a1b1766f58d745f1389a39070
#
_entry.id   5739b10a1b1766f58d745f1389a39070
#
_cell.length_a   1.000
_cell.length_b   1.000
_cell.length_c   1.000
_cell.angle_alpha   90.00
_cell.angle_beta   90.00
_cell.angle_gamma   90.00
#
_symmetry.space_group_name_H-M   'P 1'
#
loop_
_entity.id
_entity.type
_entity.pdbx_description
1 polymer ?
#
loop_
_entity_poly.entity_id
_entity_poly.type
_entity_poly.pdbx_seq_one_letter_code
_entity_poly.pdbx_strand_id
1 'polypeptide(L)'
;MDVFRTDRIRNVVLLGHGGAGKTTLAEAMAYLAGMTNRLGRVEDGNTVSDYDKEEIKRHFSISTTLIPVPWDKVKINVLDTPGYFDFVGEVEEAVSAADAAIIVVSGKAGVQVGTQKAWNLCEKYKLPRMIFVTDMDVDDVSYRKVVEQLTELYGKKIAPLHFPIREDGKFVGYVNVVKQAGRKYIDKGKKEECPIPEYLDEYLEKYHDILMESVAETSEEFMDRYFEGDTFSVTEVSAALAMNVQEASIVPVCMGSPINLRGVSNLLDDICGYFPSPDKRSCNGIAQKTNEIFEANYDFTKVKSAYVWKTIADPFLGKYSLIKVCSGVIKSDDTLLNVEKGEEERLNKLYVLEGSKPIEVPELHAGDIGAIAKLNSVQTGDSLATKANPILYPKALLSTPYTCKRFKAVKKGDEDKISQALAKMMSEDKTLRVVNDSANRQSLIYGIGDQHLDIVMNKLKERYKVDVELSKPKVPFRETIRKNADVEGKHKKQSGGHGQYGHVKMRFEPSGDLETPYVFEQVVVGGAVPKNYFPAVEKGLQECVLKGPLAAYPVVGVKATLYDGSYHPVDSSEMAFKMATILAFKKGFMDASPVLLEPIVSMKVTVPDKFTGDVMGDLNKRRGRVLGMTPDHQGNTIIE
;
A
#
# COMPACT_ATOMS: atom_id res chain seq x y z
N MET A 1 26.03 3.44 -16.98
CA MET A 1 24.76 3.90 -17.59
C MET A 1 24.90 5.39 -17.86
N ASP A 2 24.37 5.88 -18.99
CA ASP A 2 24.42 7.30 -19.31
C ASP A 2 23.51 8.10 -18.38
N VAL A 3 23.84 9.38 -18.19
CA VAL A 3 22.98 10.34 -17.49
C VAL A 3 21.93 10.87 -18.47
N PHE A 4 20.66 10.81 -18.08
CA PHE A 4 19.55 11.26 -18.90
C PHE A 4 18.97 12.57 -18.35
N ARG A 5 18.66 13.50 -19.24
CA ARG A 5 17.97 14.75 -18.91
C ARG A 5 16.47 14.47 -18.74
N THR A 6 15.78 15.34 -18.00
CA THR A 6 14.36 15.22 -17.66
C THR A 6 13.45 14.91 -18.85
N ASP A 7 13.68 15.58 -19.99
CA ASP A 7 12.89 15.38 -21.23
C ASP A 7 13.08 13.97 -21.86
N ARG A 8 14.15 13.26 -21.48
CA ARG A 8 14.50 11.93 -21.98
C ARG A 8 14.20 10.80 -20.97
N ILE A 9 13.35 11.04 -20.00
CA ILE A 9 12.94 10.07 -18.97
C ILE A 9 11.46 9.76 -19.12
N ARG A 10 11.09 8.50 -18.87
CA ARG A 10 9.70 8.05 -18.71
C ARG A 10 9.65 7.13 -17.48
N ASN A 11 8.85 7.48 -16.49
CA ASN A 11 8.65 6.67 -15.28
C ASN A 11 7.31 5.94 -15.41
N VAL A 12 7.37 4.66 -15.70
CA VAL A 12 6.20 3.87 -16.10
C VAL A 12 5.99 2.72 -15.12
N VAL A 13 4.83 2.69 -14.45
CA VAL A 13 4.43 1.59 -13.58
C VAL A 13 3.59 0.57 -14.35
N LEU A 14 3.91 -0.72 -14.18
CA LEU A 14 3.10 -1.83 -14.69
C LEU A 14 2.07 -2.22 -13.64
N LEU A 15 0.80 -2.05 -13.95
CA LEU A 15 -0.34 -2.38 -13.11
C LEU A 15 -1.16 -3.52 -13.74
N GLY A 16 -1.96 -4.21 -12.94
CA GLY A 16 -2.85 -5.28 -13.43
C GLY A 16 -2.99 -6.44 -12.47
N HIS A 17 -3.86 -7.38 -12.81
CA HIS A 17 -4.15 -8.55 -11.98
C HIS A 17 -2.94 -9.49 -11.85
N GLY A 18 -2.92 -10.34 -10.80
CA GLY A 18 -1.95 -11.43 -10.67
C GLY A 18 -2.04 -12.39 -11.86
N GLY A 19 -0.89 -12.72 -12.48
CA GLY A 19 -0.85 -13.58 -13.66
C GLY A 19 -1.18 -12.90 -15.00
N ALA A 20 -1.39 -11.57 -15.05
CA ALA A 20 -1.64 -10.86 -16.32
C ALA A 20 -0.39 -10.71 -17.21
N GLY A 21 0.80 -11.11 -16.75
CA GLY A 21 2.04 -11.07 -17.53
C GLY A 21 2.88 -9.78 -17.37
N LYS A 22 2.73 -9.03 -16.28
CA LYS A 22 3.50 -7.81 -16.02
C LYS A 22 5.01 -8.05 -16.03
N THR A 23 5.49 -8.99 -15.21
CA THR A 23 6.90 -9.35 -15.12
C THR A 23 7.45 -9.91 -16.43
N THR A 24 6.64 -10.71 -17.15
CA THR A 24 7.00 -11.23 -18.48
C THR A 24 7.14 -10.08 -19.50
N LEU A 25 6.28 -9.05 -19.39
CA LEU A 25 6.38 -7.85 -20.23
C LEU A 25 7.63 -7.03 -19.89
N ALA A 26 7.90 -6.81 -18.61
CA ALA A 26 9.10 -6.09 -18.14
C ALA A 26 10.39 -6.79 -18.60
N GLU A 27 10.43 -8.11 -18.50
CA GLU A 27 11.56 -8.94 -18.95
C GLU A 27 11.76 -8.86 -20.47
N ALA A 28 10.67 -8.88 -21.24
CA ALA A 28 10.72 -8.72 -22.70
C ALA A 28 11.23 -7.33 -23.11
N MET A 29 10.81 -6.27 -22.40
CA MET A 29 11.32 -4.90 -22.61
C MET A 29 12.84 -4.83 -22.34
N ALA A 30 13.29 -5.39 -21.21
CA ALA A 30 14.71 -5.41 -20.83
C ALA A 30 15.57 -6.19 -21.86
N TYR A 31 15.04 -7.33 -22.34
CA TYR A 31 15.73 -8.14 -23.34
C TYR A 31 15.84 -7.43 -24.69
N LEU A 32 14.76 -6.83 -25.20
CA LEU A 32 14.78 -6.09 -26.47
C LEU A 32 15.68 -4.86 -26.42
N ALA A 33 15.80 -4.22 -25.27
CA ALA A 33 16.73 -3.11 -25.06
C ALA A 33 18.19 -3.54 -24.90
N GLY A 34 18.48 -4.85 -24.92
CA GLY A 34 19.83 -5.38 -24.81
C GLY A 34 20.41 -5.35 -23.39
N MET A 35 19.58 -5.16 -22.37
CA MET A 35 20.02 -5.18 -20.97
C MET A 35 20.37 -6.60 -20.50
N THR A 36 19.70 -7.59 -21.06
CA THR A 36 19.93 -9.00 -20.77
C THR A 36 20.30 -9.75 -22.06
N ASN A 37 21.13 -10.76 -21.93
CA ASN A 37 21.54 -11.63 -23.06
C ASN A 37 20.60 -12.83 -23.26
N ARG A 38 19.60 -12.99 -22.38
CA ARG A 38 18.57 -14.02 -22.46
C ARG A 38 17.22 -13.43 -22.07
N LEU A 39 16.15 -13.96 -22.60
CA LEU A 39 14.79 -13.69 -22.16
C LEU A 39 14.50 -14.59 -20.94
N GLY A 40 14.39 -14.00 -19.75
CA GLY A 40 14.04 -14.71 -18.53
C GLY A 40 12.57 -15.12 -18.50
N ARG A 41 12.25 -16.10 -17.68
CA ARG A 41 10.89 -16.60 -17.45
C ARG A 41 10.60 -16.73 -15.96
N VAL A 42 9.38 -16.40 -15.58
CA VAL A 42 8.93 -16.49 -14.18
C VAL A 42 8.99 -17.94 -13.69
N GLU A 43 8.57 -18.89 -14.53
CA GLU A 43 8.56 -20.33 -14.23
C GLU A 43 9.97 -20.88 -14.00
N ASP A 44 10.97 -20.31 -14.68
CA ASP A 44 12.37 -20.71 -14.54
C ASP A 44 13.07 -19.99 -13.37
N GLY A 45 12.40 -19.03 -12.72
CA GLY A 45 12.94 -18.24 -11.60
C GLY A 45 14.18 -17.42 -11.97
N ASN A 46 14.27 -16.92 -13.21
CA ASN A 46 15.47 -16.31 -13.75
C ASN A 46 15.23 -14.93 -14.39
N THR A 47 14.14 -14.26 -14.03
CA THR A 47 13.83 -12.90 -14.46
C THR A 47 14.68 -11.86 -13.72
N VAL A 48 14.82 -10.67 -14.29
CA VAL A 48 15.50 -9.53 -13.65
C VAL A 48 14.67 -8.99 -12.48
N SER A 49 13.35 -9.06 -12.59
CA SER A 49 12.41 -8.49 -11.63
C SER A 49 12.29 -9.34 -10.37
N ASP A 50 11.99 -10.63 -10.51
CA ASP A 50 11.73 -11.54 -9.38
C ASP A 50 13.03 -12.19 -8.93
N TYR A 51 13.83 -11.50 -8.13
CA TYR A 51 15.12 -11.98 -7.64
C TYR A 51 15.10 -12.42 -6.17
N ASP A 52 14.04 -12.10 -5.41
CA ASP A 52 13.87 -12.59 -4.03
C ASP A 52 13.56 -14.11 -4.06
N LYS A 53 14.16 -14.86 -3.13
CA LYS A 53 13.95 -16.31 -3.04
C LYS A 53 12.48 -16.71 -2.88
N GLU A 54 11.68 -15.90 -2.18
CA GLU A 54 10.24 -16.14 -2.02
C GLU A 54 9.49 -15.89 -3.34
N GLU A 55 9.89 -14.90 -4.16
CA GLU A 55 9.35 -14.65 -5.49
C GLU A 55 9.64 -15.81 -6.43
N ILE A 56 10.91 -16.24 -6.48
CA ILE A 56 11.36 -17.39 -7.30
C ILE A 56 10.60 -18.66 -6.92
N LYS A 57 10.48 -18.95 -5.61
CA LYS A 57 9.81 -20.14 -5.10
C LYS A 57 8.31 -20.16 -5.39
N ARG A 58 7.69 -18.99 -5.37
CA ARG A 58 6.23 -18.83 -5.52
C ARG A 58 5.79 -18.52 -6.94
N HIS A 59 6.73 -18.19 -7.83
CA HIS A 59 6.50 -17.76 -9.21
C HIS A 59 5.56 -16.56 -9.34
N PHE A 60 5.69 -15.58 -8.43
CA PHE A 60 5.03 -14.28 -8.51
C PHE A 60 5.80 -13.18 -7.76
N SER A 61 5.64 -11.94 -8.21
CA SER A 61 6.29 -10.77 -7.63
C SER A 61 5.68 -10.41 -6.26
N ILE A 62 6.53 -10.09 -5.31
CA ILE A 62 6.17 -9.66 -3.94
C ILE A 62 6.51 -8.18 -3.75
N SER A 63 7.63 -7.74 -4.31
CA SER A 63 8.11 -6.36 -4.21
C SER A 63 8.17 -5.69 -5.58
N THR A 64 8.01 -4.37 -5.59
CA THR A 64 8.22 -3.59 -6.82
C THR A 64 9.67 -3.53 -7.19
N THR A 65 9.98 -3.85 -8.44
CA THR A 65 11.33 -3.81 -8.99
C THR A 65 11.46 -2.72 -10.05
N LEU A 66 12.58 -1.98 -10.00
CA LEU A 66 12.95 -0.97 -10.99
C LEU A 66 13.81 -1.61 -12.09
N ILE A 67 13.43 -1.39 -13.35
CA ILE A 67 14.17 -1.83 -14.54
C ILE A 67 14.33 -0.62 -15.48
N PRO A 68 15.53 -0.04 -15.61
CA PRO A 68 15.78 1.16 -16.44
C PRO A 68 16.05 0.77 -17.89
N VAL A 69 15.04 0.66 -18.70
CA VAL A 69 15.09 0.24 -20.12
C VAL A 69 15.51 1.41 -21.02
N PRO A 70 16.69 1.38 -21.65
CA PRO A 70 17.08 2.37 -22.66
C PRO A 70 16.43 2.06 -24.00
N TRP A 71 15.69 3.03 -24.57
CA TRP A 71 15.03 2.88 -25.87
C TRP A 71 14.98 4.21 -26.60
N ASP A 72 15.42 4.26 -27.85
CA ASP A 72 15.44 5.45 -28.72
C ASP A 72 15.91 6.75 -28.00
N LYS A 73 17.07 6.69 -27.35
CA LYS A 73 17.67 7.79 -26.56
C LYS A 73 16.82 8.26 -25.37
N VAL A 74 15.82 7.49 -24.97
CA VAL A 74 14.98 7.70 -23.80
C VAL A 74 15.30 6.61 -22.76
N LYS A 75 15.31 6.97 -21.50
CA LYS A 75 15.36 6.02 -20.36
C LYS A 75 13.95 5.77 -19.86
N ILE A 76 13.46 4.57 -20.02
CA ILE A 76 12.18 4.15 -19.50
C ILE A 76 12.42 3.44 -18.17
N ASN A 77 12.12 4.10 -17.06
CA ASN A 77 12.15 3.47 -15.73
C ASN A 77 10.87 2.65 -15.57
N VAL A 78 10.95 1.35 -15.83
CA VAL A 78 9.84 0.42 -15.66
C VAL A 78 9.78 0.00 -14.19
N LEU A 79 8.64 0.25 -13.56
CA LEU A 79 8.33 -0.19 -12.20
C LEU A 79 7.43 -1.42 -12.29
N ASP A 80 8.01 -2.61 -12.22
CA ASP A 80 7.26 -3.87 -12.23
C ASP A 80 6.68 -4.14 -10.85
N THR A 81 5.35 -4.19 -10.75
CA THR A 81 4.63 -4.28 -9.47
C THR A 81 4.00 -5.64 -9.24
N PRO A 82 3.84 -6.06 -7.99
CA PRO A 82 3.07 -7.24 -7.63
C PRO A 82 1.62 -7.14 -8.13
N GLY A 83 1.03 -8.29 -8.49
CA GLY A 83 -0.37 -8.36 -8.92
C GLY A 83 -1.32 -8.88 -7.86
N TYR A 84 -0.82 -9.47 -6.78
CA TYR A 84 -1.62 -9.93 -5.65
C TYR A 84 -1.94 -8.80 -4.69
N PHE A 85 -3.18 -8.75 -4.21
CA PHE A 85 -3.68 -7.65 -3.37
C PHE A 85 -3.01 -7.58 -1.99
N ASP A 86 -2.44 -8.67 -1.52
CA ASP A 86 -1.65 -8.73 -0.29
C ASP A 86 -0.44 -7.78 -0.31
N PHE A 87 0.04 -7.39 -1.50
CA PHE A 87 1.19 -6.51 -1.69
C PHE A 87 0.81 -5.13 -2.25
N VAL A 88 -0.41 -4.68 -1.98
CA VAL A 88 -0.93 -3.39 -2.48
C VAL A 88 -0.05 -2.20 -2.07
N GLY A 89 0.59 -2.25 -0.91
CA GLY A 89 1.51 -1.20 -0.45
C GLY A 89 2.67 -0.97 -1.43
N GLU A 90 3.23 -2.03 -1.99
CA GLU A 90 4.26 -1.98 -3.01
C GLU A 90 3.78 -1.27 -4.30
N VAL A 91 2.52 -1.54 -4.69
CA VAL A 91 1.89 -0.90 -5.84
C VAL A 91 1.67 0.60 -5.58
N GLU A 92 1.18 0.96 -4.38
CA GLU A 92 0.93 2.35 -3.97
C GLU A 92 2.22 3.17 -3.89
N GLU A 93 3.31 2.58 -3.37
CA GLU A 93 4.64 3.19 -3.38
C GLU A 93 5.14 3.44 -4.82
N ALA A 94 5.03 2.44 -5.70
CA ALA A 94 5.45 2.55 -7.09
C ALA A 94 4.67 3.63 -7.87
N VAL A 95 3.35 3.69 -7.66
CA VAL A 95 2.48 4.72 -8.28
C VAL A 95 2.89 6.13 -7.85
N SER A 96 3.34 6.32 -6.61
CA SER A 96 3.82 7.62 -6.14
C SER A 96 5.08 8.12 -6.87
N ALA A 97 5.86 7.19 -7.43
CA ALA A 97 7.07 7.49 -8.19
C ALA A 97 6.85 7.52 -9.71
N ALA A 98 5.72 7.00 -10.20
CA ALA A 98 5.43 6.92 -11.63
C ALA A 98 4.88 8.25 -12.20
N ASP A 99 5.08 8.46 -13.51
CA ASP A 99 4.48 9.56 -14.28
C ASP A 99 3.40 9.06 -15.24
N ALA A 100 3.42 7.76 -15.56
CA ALA A 100 2.44 7.09 -16.39
C ALA A 100 2.30 5.61 -15.99
N ALA A 101 1.26 4.95 -16.44
CA ALA A 101 0.97 3.56 -16.14
C ALA A 101 0.67 2.73 -17.40
N ILE A 102 1.08 1.47 -17.38
CA ILE A 102 0.59 0.45 -18.31
C ILE A 102 -0.27 -0.53 -17.52
N ILE A 103 -1.54 -0.62 -17.87
CA ILE A 103 -2.44 -1.62 -17.30
C ILE A 103 -2.34 -2.89 -18.16
N VAL A 104 -1.75 -3.93 -17.61
CA VAL A 104 -1.54 -5.21 -18.28
C VAL A 104 -2.78 -6.09 -18.08
N VAL A 105 -3.37 -6.54 -19.16
CA VAL A 105 -4.58 -7.36 -19.20
C VAL A 105 -4.29 -8.67 -19.92
N SER A 106 -4.60 -9.80 -19.30
CA SER A 106 -4.48 -11.10 -19.96
C SER A 106 -5.54 -11.23 -21.07
N GLY A 107 -5.12 -11.47 -22.29
CA GLY A 107 -6.02 -11.72 -23.41
C GLY A 107 -6.88 -12.98 -23.21
N LYS A 108 -6.36 -13.94 -22.43
CA LYS A 108 -7.07 -15.17 -22.08
C LYS A 108 -8.12 -14.94 -20.99
N ALA A 109 -7.78 -14.19 -19.94
CA ALA A 109 -8.67 -13.96 -18.79
C ALA A 109 -9.62 -12.77 -18.98
N GLY A 110 -9.30 -11.84 -19.88
CA GLY A 110 -10.06 -10.60 -20.06
C GLY A 110 -9.89 -9.62 -18.89
N VAL A 111 -10.87 -8.74 -18.73
CA VAL A 111 -10.88 -7.75 -17.64
C VAL A 111 -11.16 -8.43 -16.29
N GLN A 112 -10.26 -8.23 -15.34
CA GLN A 112 -10.32 -8.82 -14.00
C GLN A 112 -10.39 -7.71 -12.92
N VAL A 113 -10.67 -8.09 -11.66
CA VAL A 113 -10.72 -7.15 -10.53
C VAL A 113 -9.44 -6.32 -10.40
N GLY A 114 -8.27 -6.93 -10.63
CA GLY A 114 -6.99 -6.20 -10.62
C GLY A 114 -6.88 -5.16 -11.72
N THR A 115 -7.52 -5.37 -12.88
CA THR A 115 -7.60 -4.39 -13.97
C THR A 115 -8.42 -3.17 -13.53
N GLN A 116 -9.59 -3.39 -12.90
CA GLN A 116 -10.44 -2.32 -12.40
C GLN A 116 -9.77 -1.53 -11.27
N LYS A 117 -9.11 -2.22 -10.34
CA LYS A 117 -8.32 -1.56 -9.28
C LYS A 117 -7.17 -0.72 -9.85
N ALA A 118 -6.47 -1.23 -10.87
CA ALA A 118 -5.41 -0.48 -11.56
C ALA A 118 -5.97 0.78 -12.24
N TRP A 119 -7.12 0.67 -12.90
CA TRP A 119 -7.80 1.81 -13.50
C TRP A 119 -8.18 2.86 -12.45
N ASN A 120 -8.82 2.46 -11.35
CA ASN A 120 -9.21 3.36 -10.28
C ASN A 120 -8.01 4.06 -9.63
N LEU A 121 -6.89 3.34 -9.51
CA LEU A 121 -5.65 3.90 -9.00
C LEU A 121 -5.10 4.98 -9.95
N CYS A 122 -5.13 4.74 -11.26
CA CYS A 122 -4.76 5.73 -12.26
C CYS A 122 -5.67 6.96 -12.23
N GLU A 123 -6.99 6.79 -12.06
CA GLU A 123 -7.95 7.91 -11.91
C GLU A 123 -7.63 8.73 -10.64
N LYS A 124 -7.42 8.06 -9.50
CA LYS A 124 -7.10 8.69 -8.22
C LYS A 124 -5.85 9.58 -8.30
N TYR A 125 -4.81 9.12 -8.98
CA TYR A 125 -3.53 9.82 -9.10
C TYR A 125 -3.41 10.61 -10.42
N LYS A 126 -4.47 10.66 -11.24
CA LYS A 126 -4.50 11.33 -12.56
C LYS A 126 -3.31 10.91 -13.43
N LEU A 127 -3.03 9.60 -13.46
CA LEU A 127 -1.94 9.06 -14.27
C LEU A 127 -2.38 8.86 -15.71
N PRO A 128 -1.64 9.40 -16.68
CA PRO A 128 -1.68 8.93 -18.06
C PRO A 128 -1.50 7.43 -18.12
N ARG A 129 -2.25 6.76 -19.00
CA ARG A 129 -2.19 5.29 -19.04
C ARG A 129 -2.40 4.73 -20.42
N MET A 130 -1.84 3.56 -20.65
CA MET A 130 -2.11 2.68 -21.78
C MET A 130 -2.52 1.31 -21.26
N ILE A 131 -3.21 0.54 -22.08
CA ILE A 131 -3.53 -0.86 -21.80
C ILE A 131 -2.69 -1.74 -22.72
N PHE A 132 -2.10 -2.80 -22.17
CA PHE A 132 -1.40 -3.80 -22.96
C PHE A 132 -2.05 -5.16 -22.74
N VAL A 133 -2.61 -5.72 -23.83
CA VAL A 133 -3.24 -7.05 -23.82
C VAL A 133 -2.20 -8.12 -24.16
N THR A 134 -1.93 -9.01 -23.21
CA THR A 134 -0.99 -10.13 -23.36
C THR A 134 -1.63 -11.38 -23.98
N ASP A 135 -0.90 -12.48 -24.02
CA ASP A 135 -1.36 -13.82 -24.43
C ASP A 135 -1.85 -13.92 -25.88
N MET A 136 -1.42 -13.02 -26.77
CA MET A 136 -1.87 -13.02 -28.16
C MET A 136 -1.40 -14.25 -28.95
N ASP A 137 -0.41 -14.97 -28.45
CA ASP A 137 0.10 -16.24 -29.00
C ASP A 137 -0.74 -17.46 -28.61
N VAL A 138 -1.64 -17.31 -27.64
CA VAL A 138 -2.53 -18.39 -27.21
C VAL A 138 -3.69 -18.53 -28.20
N ASP A 139 -4.01 -19.77 -28.58
CA ASP A 139 -5.17 -20.07 -29.42
C ASP A 139 -6.46 -19.62 -28.71
N ASP A 140 -7.48 -19.24 -29.51
CA ASP A 140 -8.80 -18.78 -29.04
C ASP A 140 -8.83 -17.48 -28.23
N VAL A 141 -7.70 -16.77 -28.08
CA VAL A 141 -7.70 -15.41 -27.48
C VAL A 141 -8.33 -14.42 -28.45
N SER A 142 -9.41 -13.77 -28.01
CA SER A 142 -10.10 -12.75 -28.78
C SER A 142 -9.77 -11.36 -28.24
N TYR A 143 -8.86 -10.66 -28.91
CA TYR A 143 -8.55 -9.27 -28.62
C TYR A 143 -9.79 -8.36 -28.69
N ARG A 144 -10.66 -8.59 -29.66
CA ARG A 144 -11.93 -7.89 -29.82
C ARG A 144 -12.79 -7.94 -28.57
N LYS A 145 -12.99 -9.12 -27.97
CA LYS A 145 -13.78 -9.28 -26.74
C LYS A 145 -13.19 -8.48 -25.58
N VAL A 146 -11.86 -8.44 -25.47
CA VAL A 146 -11.19 -7.65 -24.41
C VAL A 146 -11.43 -6.15 -24.64
N VAL A 147 -11.31 -5.67 -25.89
CA VAL A 147 -11.60 -4.26 -26.21
C VAL A 147 -13.07 -3.92 -25.96
N GLU A 148 -14.01 -4.82 -26.30
CA GLU A 148 -15.45 -4.64 -26.01
C GLU A 148 -15.71 -4.53 -24.51
N GLN A 149 -15.13 -5.41 -23.67
CA GLN A 149 -15.22 -5.34 -22.21
C GLN A 149 -14.65 -4.03 -21.65
N LEU A 150 -13.51 -3.58 -22.16
CA LEU A 150 -12.89 -2.32 -21.75
C LEU A 150 -13.78 -1.13 -22.14
N THR A 151 -14.35 -1.14 -23.35
CA THR A 151 -15.24 -0.09 -23.84
C THR A 151 -16.55 -0.03 -23.07
N GLU A 152 -17.10 -1.18 -22.68
CA GLU A 152 -18.30 -1.26 -21.83
C GLU A 152 -18.07 -0.61 -20.46
N LEU A 153 -16.90 -0.84 -19.85
CA LEU A 153 -16.57 -0.34 -18.53
C LEU A 153 -16.09 1.12 -18.52
N TYR A 154 -15.36 1.55 -19.54
CA TYR A 154 -14.62 2.81 -19.52
C TYR A 154 -15.01 3.77 -20.66
N GLY A 155 -15.91 3.35 -21.53
CA GLY A 155 -16.51 4.19 -22.55
C GLY A 155 -15.58 4.54 -23.72
N LYS A 156 -15.85 5.70 -24.34
CA LYS A 156 -15.18 6.19 -25.56
C LYS A 156 -13.68 6.49 -25.40
N LYS A 157 -13.17 6.56 -24.18
CA LYS A 157 -11.72 6.75 -23.93
C LYS A 157 -10.86 5.61 -24.45
N ILE A 158 -11.44 4.41 -24.62
CA ILE A 158 -10.71 3.22 -25.06
C ILE A 158 -10.46 3.29 -26.55
N ALA A 159 -9.19 3.42 -26.92
CA ALA A 159 -8.76 3.58 -28.32
C ALA A 159 -7.67 2.57 -28.70
N PRO A 160 -8.02 1.44 -29.35
CA PRO A 160 -7.02 0.53 -29.88
C PRO A 160 -6.10 1.22 -30.90
N LEU A 161 -4.78 1.15 -30.66
CA LEU A 161 -3.76 1.62 -31.62
C LEU A 161 -3.31 0.52 -32.58
N HIS A 162 -3.46 -0.73 -32.18
CA HIS A 162 -3.02 -1.89 -32.94
C HIS A 162 -4.08 -2.97 -32.93
N PHE A 163 -4.32 -3.59 -34.09
CA PHE A 163 -5.15 -4.79 -34.22
C PHE A 163 -4.30 -5.99 -34.62
N PRO A 164 -4.53 -7.20 -34.05
CA PRO A 164 -3.76 -8.37 -34.40
C PRO A 164 -4.11 -8.90 -35.79
N ILE A 165 -3.08 -9.20 -36.60
CA ILE A 165 -3.23 -10.00 -37.81
C ILE A 165 -3.03 -11.47 -37.42
N ARG A 166 -4.01 -12.30 -37.79
CA ARG A 166 -3.97 -13.75 -37.57
C ARG A 166 -4.02 -14.47 -38.90
N GLU A 167 -3.16 -15.48 -39.04
CA GLU A 167 -3.17 -16.42 -40.16
C GLU A 167 -3.28 -17.85 -39.58
N ASP A 168 -4.24 -18.61 -40.04
CA ASP A 168 -4.55 -19.95 -39.50
C ASP A 168 -4.68 -19.95 -37.96
N GLY A 169 -5.33 -18.94 -37.41
CA GLY A 169 -5.50 -18.73 -35.96
C GLY A 169 -4.28 -18.19 -35.23
N LYS A 170 -3.09 -18.20 -35.84
CA LYS A 170 -1.85 -17.76 -35.20
C LYS A 170 -1.64 -16.25 -35.32
N PHE A 171 -1.19 -15.63 -34.23
CA PHE A 171 -0.81 -14.21 -34.19
C PHE A 171 0.49 -13.98 -34.98
N VAL A 172 0.42 -13.34 -36.13
CA VAL A 172 1.55 -13.16 -37.05
C VAL A 172 1.97 -11.71 -37.25
N GLY A 173 1.10 -10.74 -36.96
CA GLY A 173 1.37 -9.33 -37.23
C GLY A 173 0.34 -8.42 -36.60
N TYR A 174 0.36 -7.17 -37.00
CA TYR A 174 -0.57 -6.15 -36.52
C TYR A 174 -0.89 -5.11 -37.59
N VAL A 175 -2.04 -4.47 -37.47
CA VAL A 175 -2.39 -3.25 -38.20
C VAL A 175 -2.25 -2.08 -37.23
N ASN A 176 -1.53 -1.04 -37.65
CA ASN A 176 -1.44 0.22 -36.90
C ASN A 176 -2.57 1.14 -37.38
N VAL A 177 -3.44 1.56 -36.46
CA VAL A 177 -4.63 2.37 -36.76
C VAL A 177 -4.27 3.82 -37.17
N VAL A 178 -3.27 4.41 -36.53
CA VAL A 178 -2.82 5.79 -36.83
C VAL A 178 -2.21 5.87 -38.23
N LYS A 179 -1.38 4.88 -38.57
CA LYS A 179 -0.66 4.84 -39.86
C LYS A 179 -1.43 4.14 -40.97
N GLN A 180 -2.54 3.46 -40.62
CA GLN A 180 -3.31 2.60 -41.53
C GLN A 180 -2.41 1.64 -42.33
N ALA A 181 -1.51 0.95 -41.62
CA ALA A 181 -0.48 0.10 -42.21
C ALA A 181 -0.39 -1.25 -41.52
N GLY A 182 -0.35 -2.33 -42.30
CA GLY A 182 -0.13 -3.69 -41.85
C GLY A 182 1.36 -4.03 -41.68
N ARG A 183 1.71 -4.76 -40.65
CA ARG A 183 3.08 -5.23 -40.36
C ARG A 183 3.07 -6.68 -39.88
N LYS A 184 3.95 -7.49 -40.45
CA LYS A 184 4.22 -8.88 -40.01
C LYS A 184 5.52 -8.96 -39.22
N TYR A 185 5.53 -9.82 -38.18
CA TYR A 185 6.74 -10.13 -37.43
C TYR A 185 7.56 -11.20 -38.16
N ILE A 186 8.87 -10.94 -38.34
CA ILE A 186 9.80 -11.86 -38.98
C ILE A 186 10.57 -12.63 -37.90
N ASP A 187 11.44 -11.93 -37.13
CA ASP A 187 12.28 -12.51 -36.08
C ASP A 187 12.70 -11.42 -35.07
N LYS A 188 12.83 -11.79 -33.80
CA LYS A 188 13.33 -10.93 -32.70
C LYS A 188 12.83 -9.48 -32.73
N GLY A 189 11.53 -9.29 -32.96
CA GLY A 189 10.93 -7.95 -33.02
C GLY A 189 11.10 -7.21 -34.36
N LYS A 190 11.77 -7.77 -35.37
CA LYS A 190 11.81 -7.23 -36.71
C LYS A 190 10.47 -7.38 -37.41
N LYS A 191 10.15 -6.44 -38.29
CA LYS A 191 8.83 -6.30 -38.94
C LYS A 191 9.02 -6.00 -40.43
N GLU A 192 8.10 -6.50 -41.23
CA GLU A 192 7.97 -6.16 -42.66
C GLU A 192 6.57 -5.66 -42.98
N GLU A 193 6.42 -4.89 -44.06
CA GLU A 193 5.12 -4.43 -44.51
C GLU A 193 4.29 -5.59 -45.05
N CYS A 194 3.00 -5.56 -44.79
CA CYS A 194 2.06 -6.52 -45.35
C CYS A 194 0.71 -5.83 -45.66
N PRO A 195 -0.08 -6.41 -46.58
CA PRO A 195 -1.45 -5.95 -46.82
C PRO A 195 -2.29 -6.03 -45.56
N ILE A 196 -3.24 -5.09 -45.43
CA ILE A 196 -4.25 -5.15 -44.36
C ILE A 196 -5.27 -6.22 -44.76
N PRO A 197 -5.58 -7.19 -43.86
CA PRO A 197 -6.62 -8.19 -44.15
C PRO A 197 -8.03 -7.55 -44.17
N GLU A 198 -8.85 -7.86 -45.15
CA GLU A 198 -10.21 -7.34 -45.35
C GLU A 198 -11.10 -7.50 -44.10
N TYR A 199 -10.91 -8.55 -43.27
CA TYR A 199 -11.69 -8.76 -42.05
C TYR A 199 -11.40 -7.73 -40.94
N LEU A 200 -10.41 -6.85 -41.13
CA LEU A 200 -10.07 -5.76 -40.19
C LEU A 200 -10.56 -4.39 -40.68
N ASP A 201 -11.05 -4.24 -41.92
CA ASP A 201 -11.39 -2.96 -42.53
C ASP A 201 -12.44 -2.20 -41.69
N GLU A 202 -13.54 -2.84 -41.32
CA GLU A 202 -14.60 -2.24 -40.48
C GLU A 202 -14.07 -1.73 -39.12
N TYR A 203 -13.17 -2.49 -38.52
CA TYR A 203 -12.57 -2.11 -37.23
C TYR A 203 -11.57 -0.97 -37.39
N LEU A 204 -10.78 -1.02 -38.46
CA LEU A 204 -9.80 0.02 -38.76
C LEU A 204 -10.51 1.35 -39.00
N GLU A 205 -11.56 1.38 -39.80
CA GLU A 205 -12.37 2.57 -40.07
C GLU A 205 -12.97 3.12 -38.77
N LYS A 206 -13.71 2.29 -38.03
CA LYS A 206 -14.34 2.67 -36.76
C LYS A 206 -13.38 3.31 -35.76
N TYR A 207 -12.23 2.70 -35.50
CA TYR A 207 -11.31 3.19 -34.49
C TYR A 207 -10.41 4.32 -34.99
N HIS A 208 -10.16 4.38 -36.32
CA HIS A 208 -9.55 5.53 -36.93
C HIS A 208 -10.42 6.77 -36.77
N ASP A 209 -11.73 6.67 -36.99
CA ASP A 209 -12.67 7.77 -36.80
C ASP A 209 -12.70 8.26 -35.35
N ILE A 210 -12.74 7.35 -34.36
CA ILE A 210 -12.65 7.71 -32.94
C ILE A 210 -11.36 8.48 -32.63
N LEU A 211 -10.23 8.08 -33.22
CA LEU A 211 -8.97 8.80 -33.06
C LEU A 211 -9.01 10.18 -33.75
N MET A 212 -9.60 10.29 -34.92
CA MET A 212 -9.71 11.56 -35.62
C MET A 212 -10.65 12.54 -34.92
N GLU A 213 -11.78 12.06 -34.35
CA GLU A 213 -12.63 12.88 -33.49
C GLU A 213 -11.84 13.41 -32.28
N SER A 214 -11.05 12.56 -31.62
CA SER A 214 -10.24 12.98 -30.46
C SER A 214 -9.12 13.97 -30.84
N VAL A 215 -8.58 13.88 -32.05
CA VAL A 215 -7.62 14.85 -32.61
C VAL A 215 -8.31 16.18 -32.85
N ALA A 216 -9.48 16.17 -33.45
CA ALA A 216 -10.28 17.36 -33.72
C ALA A 216 -10.61 18.15 -32.44
N GLU A 217 -10.91 17.45 -31.34
CA GLU A 217 -11.22 18.06 -30.02
C GLU A 217 -10.03 18.80 -29.39
N THR A 218 -8.80 18.66 -29.91
CA THR A 218 -7.60 19.26 -29.28
C THR A 218 -7.45 20.76 -29.56
N SER A 219 -8.04 21.28 -30.64
CA SER A 219 -8.03 22.72 -30.95
C SER A 219 -9.19 23.13 -31.89
N GLU A 220 -9.59 24.42 -31.83
CA GLU A 220 -10.59 24.98 -32.76
C GLU A 220 -10.19 24.80 -34.23
N GLU A 221 -8.91 25.02 -34.57
CA GLU A 221 -8.37 24.81 -35.92
C GLU A 221 -8.55 23.36 -36.40
N PHE A 222 -8.27 22.37 -35.54
CA PHE A 222 -8.44 20.96 -35.90
C PHE A 222 -9.92 20.59 -36.01
N MET A 223 -10.77 21.19 -35.17
CA MET A 223 -12.22 20.98 -35.22
C MET A 223 -12.79 21.49 -36.57
N ASP A 224 -12.42 22.70 -36.99
CA ASP A 224 -12.87 23.28 -38.26
C ASP A 224 -12.42 22.42 -39.45
N ARG A 225 -11.15 22.02 -39.50
CA ARG A 225 -10.61 21.15 -40.55
C ARG A 225 -11.32 19.78 -40.59
N TYR A 226 -11.65 19.21 -39.43
CA TYR A 226 -12.37 17.94 -39.37
C TYR A 226 -13.78 18.04 -39.97
N PHE A 227 -14.52 19.13 -39.69
CA PHE A 227 -15.84 19.37 -40.28
C PHE A 227 -15.79 19.74 -41.77
N GLU A 228 -14.70 20.32 -42.24
CA GLU A 228 -14.45 20.59 -43.67
C GLU A 228 -14.06 19.32 -44.44
N GLY A 229 -13.77 18.21 -43.72
CA GLY A 229 -13.37 16.94 -44.31
C GLY A 229 -11.88 16.85 -44.69
N ASP A 230 -11.07 17.73 -44.11
CA ASP A 230 -9.62 17.73 -44.33
C ASP A 230 -8.95 16.54 -43.61
N THR A 231 -7.90 16.02 -44.22
CA THR A 231 -7.10 14.95 -43.63
C THR A 231 -5.99 15.51 -42.74
N PHE A 232 -5.72 14.83 -41.63
CA PHE A 232 -4.59 15.12 -40.75
C PHE A 232 -3.36 14.30 -41.14
N SER A 233 -2.19 14.91 -41.06
CA SER A 233 -0.93 14.17 -41.24
C SER A 233 -0.67 13.25 -40.01
N VAL A 234 0.09 12.18 -40.21
CA VAL A 234 0.48 11.26 -39.15
C VAL A 234 1.19 11.99 -37.98
N THR A 235 1.93 13.07 -38.29
CA THR A 235 2.63 13.89 -37.29
C THR A 235 1.64 14.67 -36.42
N GLU A 236 0.63 15.31 -37.05
CA GLU A 236 -0.43 16.03 -36.32
C GLU A 236 -1.23 15.08 -35.42
N VAL A 237 -1.64 13.93 -35.97
CA VAL A 237 -2.35 12.88 -35.21
C VAL A 237 -1.52 12.42 -34.03
N SER A 238 -0.23 12.14 -34.23
CA SER A 238 0.65 11.65 -33.14
C SER A 238 0.86 12.71 -32.05
N ALA A 239 0.97 13.98 -32.40
CA ALA A 239 1.11 15.07 -31.43
C ALA A 239 -0.18 15.27 -30.63
N ALA A 240 -1.34 15.26 -31.27
CA ALA A 240 -2.64 15.37 -30.62
C ALA A 240 -2.92 14.16 -29.70
N LEU A 241 -2.61 12.94 -30.15
CA LEU A 241 -2.70 11.74 -29.32
C LEU A 241 -1.81 11.83 -28.08
N ALA A 242 -0.59 12.35 -28.21
CA ALA A 242 0.28 12.53 -27.05
C ALA A 242 -0.35 13.47 -26.01
N MET A 243 -0.99 14.56 -26.43
CA MET A 243 -1.73 15.46 -25.54
C MET A 243 -2.91 14.74 -24.87
N ASN A 244 -3.75 14.06 -25.65
CA ASN A 244 -4.93 13.34 -25.15
C ASN A 244 -4.56 12.20 -24.18
N VAL A 245 -3.46 11.49 -24.41
CA VAL A 245 -2.95 10.46 -23.50
C VAL A 245 -2.44 11.09 -22.21
N GLN A 246 -1.72 12.22 -22.29
CA GLN A 246 -1.22 12.93 -21.10
C GLN A 246 -2.34 13.46 -20.22
N GLU A 247 -3.46 13.87 -20.81
CA GLU A 247 -4.67 14.33 -20.12
C GLU A 247 -5.59 13.18 -19.69
N ALA A 248 -5.27 11.95 -20.07
CA ALA A 248 -6.09 10.75 -19.87
C ALA A 248 -7.52 10.84 -20.48
N SER A 249 -7.69 11.65 -21.49
CA SER A 249 -8.92 11.72 -22.29
C SER A 249 -9.02 10.54 -23.27
N ILE A 250 -7.87 10.05 -23.77
CA ILE A 250 -7.74 8.83 -24.57
C ILE A 250 -6.84 7.83 -23.83
N VAL A 251 -7.22 6.56 -23.85
CA VAL A 251 -6.45 5.44 -23.31
C VAL A 251 -6.16 4.44 -24.43
N PRO A 252 -4.92 4.50 -24.97
CA PRO A 252 -4.49 3.57 -26.01
C PRO A 252 -4.55 2.12 -25.57
N VAL A 253 -5.00 1.23 -26.45
CA VAL A 253 -4.92 -0.21 -26.23
C VAL A 253 -3.95 -0.81 -27.24
N CYS A 254 -2.87 -1.38 -26.72
CA CYS A 254 -1.87 -2.13 -27.44
C CYS A 254 -2.00 -3.62 -27.12
N MET A 255 -1.33 -4.47 -27.86
CA MET A 255 -1.38 -5.92 -27.61
C MET A 255 -0.11 -6.60 -28.08
N GLY A 256 0.11 -7.82 -27.55
CA GLY A 256 1.25 -8.61 -27.98
C GLY A 256 1.40 -9.95 -27.26
N SER A 257 2.52 -10.58 -27.56
CA SER A 257 3.02 -11.78 -26.88
C SER A 257 4.45 -11.49 -26.38
N PRO A 258 4.62 -11.10 -25.11
CA PRO A 258 5.95 -10.83 -24.54
C PRO A 258 6.89 -12.04 -24.62
N ILE A 259 6.36 -13.26 -24.46
CA ILE A 259 7.14 -14.51 -24.55
C ILE A 259 7.78 -14.67 -25.94
N ASN A 260 7.07 -14.24 -26.99
CA ASN A 260 7.54 -14.29 -28.37
C ASN A 260 8.11 -12.95 -28.86
N LEU A 261 8.27 -11.95 -27.98
CA LEU A 261 8.75 -10.58 -28.26
C LEU A 261 7.90 -9.82 -29.28
N ARG A 262 6.66 -10.25 -29.54
CA ARG A 262 5.76 -9.64 -30.52
C ARG A 262 4.94 -8.55 -29.84
N GLY A 263 4.88 -7.36 -30.46
CA GLY A 263 4.15 -6.19 -29.93
C GLY A 263 4.91 -5.36 -28.90
N VAL A 264 5.96 -5.90 -28.28
CA VAL A 264 6.70 -5.22 -27.20
C VAL A 264 7.51 -4.03 -27.71
N SER A 265 8.17 -4.15 -28.88
CA SER A 265 8.87 -3.01 -29.50
C SER A 265 7.91 -1.89 -29.89
N ASN A 266 6.67 -2.21 -30.32
CA ASN A 266 5.65 -1.21 -30.60
C ASN A 266 5.28 -0.44 -29.32
N LEU A 267 5.07 -1.18 -28.22
CA LEU A 267 4.77 -0.56 -26.92
C LEU A 267 5.89 0.35 -26.44
N LEU A 268 7.15 -0.03 -26.63
CA LEU A 268 8.31 0.82 -26.29
C LEU A 268 8.34 2.11 -27.15
N ASP A 269 8.03 2.00 -28.45
CA ASP A 269 7.88 3.14 -29.34
C ASP A 269 6.71 4.05 -28.90
N ASP A 270 5.56 3.48 -28.56
CA ASP A 270 4.37 4.18 -28.08
C ASP A 270 4.61 4.89 -26.73
N ILE A 271 5.36 4.27 -25.80
CA ILE A 271 5.78 4.90 -24.55
C ILE A 271 6.63 6.15 -24.84
N CYS A 272 7.61 6.04 -25.73
CA CYS A 272 8.46 7.17 -26.08
C CYS A 272 7.67 8.29 -26.76
N GLY A 273 6.69 7.95 -27.60
CA GLY A 273 5.90 8.90 -28.38
C GLY A 273 4.78 9.58 -27.61
N TYR A 274 4.07 8.84 -26.74
CA TYR A 274 2.81 9.32 -26.16
C TYR A 274 2.86 9.59 -24.66
N PHE A 275 3.71 8.92 -23.88
CA PHE A 275 3.80 9.18 -22.46
C PHE A 275 4.58 10.46 -22.14
N PRO A 276 4.16 11.21 -21.12
CA PRO A 276 4.85 12.43 -20.72
C PRO A 276 6.24 12.14 -20.16
N SER A 277 7.17 13.06 -20.43
CA SER A 277 8.37 13.20 -19.60
C SER A 277 8.01 13.86 -18.27
N PRO A 278 8.83 13.70 -17.20
CA PRO A 278 8.51 14.25 -15.89
C PRO A 278 8.22 15.75 -15.87
N ASP A 279 8.91 16.56 -16.70
CA ASP A 279 8.70 18.02 -16.83
C ASP A 279 7.30 18.40 -17.35
N LYS A 280 6.52 17.45 -17.86
CA LYS A 280 5.10 17.62 -18.22
C LYS A 280 4.15 17.29 -17.07
N ARG A 281 4.68 16.91 -15.92
CA ARG A 281 3.92 16.55 -14.73
C ARG A 281 4.14 17.60 -13.63
N SER A 282 3.10 17.88 -12.85
CA SER A 282 3.24 18.73 -11.68
C SER A 282 3.84 17.96 -10.51
N CYS A 283 4.76 18.60 -9.80
CA CYS A 283 5.33 18.11 -8.56
C CYS A 283 5.43 19.27 -7.56
N ASN A 284 4.62 19.24 -6.51
CA ASN A 284 4.53 20.32 -5.55
C ASN A 284 4.92 19.83 -4.16
N GLY A 285 5.75 20.61 -3.47
CA GLY A 285 6.08 20.44 -2.07
C GLY A 285 5.72 21.69 -1.26
N ILE A 286 5.98 21.65 0.03
CA ILE A 286 5.81 22.80 0.94
C ILE A 286 7.18 23.24 1.41
N ALA A 287 7.53 24.50 1.12
CA ALA A 287 8.75 25.14 1.64
C ALA A 287 8.59 25.38 3.14
N GLN A 288 9.34 24.68 3.98
CA GLN A 288 9.17 24.66 5.43
C GLN A 288 9.45 26.03 6.11
N LYS A 289 10.23 26.91 5.47
CA LYS A 289 10.56 28.25 6.02
C LYS A 289 9.45 29.27 5.83
N THR A 290 8.74 29.20 4.69
CA THR A 290 7.68 30.16 4.32
C THR A 290 6.28 29.58 4.46
N ASN A 291 6.17 28.26 4.58
CA ASN A 291 4.92 27.49 4.53
C ASN A 291 4.13 27.70 3.23
N GLU A 292 4.82 28.04 2.14
CA GLU A 292 4.24 28.24 0.82
C GLU A 292 4.44 27.01 -0.06
N ILE A 293 3.62 26.89 -1.10
CA ILE A 293 3.75 25.84 -2.10
C ILE A 293 5.04 26.08 -2.91
N PHE A 294 5.89 25.07 -2.97
CA PHE A 294 7.05 25.02 -3.84
C PHE A 294 6.74 24.15 -5.05
N GLU A 295 6.61 24.75 -6.19
CA GLU A 295 6.41 24.09 -7.47
C GLU A 295 7.74 23.53 -7.97
N ALA A 296 8.06 22.31 -7.63
CA ALA A 296 9.28 21.63 -8.09
C ALA A 296 9.20 21.31 -9.58
N ASN A 297 8.08 20.73 -10.01
CA ASN A 297 7.71 20.42 -11.42
C ASN A 297 8.83 19.74 -12.21
N TYR A 298 9.66 18.96 -11.51
CA TYR A 298 10.83 18.28 -12.09
C TYR A 298 11.78 19.19 -12.87
N ASP A 299 11.89 20.45 -12.45
CA ASP A 299 12.76 21.44 -13.07
C ASP A 299 14.20 21.29 -12.53
N PHE A 300 15.11 20.89 -13.42
CA PHE A 300 16.51 20.68 -13.07
C PHE A 300 17.29 21.97 -12.76
N THR A 301 16.73 23.15 -13.04
CA THR A 301 17.36 24.46 -12.75
C THR A 301 17.07 24.94 -11.32
N LYS A 302 16.08 24.35 -10.64
CA LYS A 302 15.68 24.71 -9.28
C LYS A 302 16.60 24.09 -8.22
N VAL A 303 16.36 24.42 -6.96
CA VAL A 303 17.08 23.83 -5.81
C VAL A 303 16.89 22.32 -5.74
N LYS A 304 17.92 21.61 -5.27
CA LYS A 304 17.90 20.15 -5.20
C LYS A 304 16.89 19.66 -4.19
N SER A 305 16.05 18.74 -4.61
CA SER A 305 15.12 18.03 -3.74
C SER A 305 14.73 16.67 -4.31
N ALA A 306 14.39 15.73 -3.45
CA ALA A 306 13.93 14.41 -3.82
C ALA A 306 12.92 13.85 -2.82
N TYR A 307 12.12 12.91 -3.27
CA TYR A 307 11.19 12.13 -2.46
C TYR A 307 11.64 10.66 -2.40
N VAL A 308 11.65 10.10 -1.20
CA VAL A 308 12.02 8.70 -0.96
C VAL A 308 10.78 7.85 -1.08
N TRP A 309 10.60 7.19 -2.21
CA TRP A 309 9.38 6.43 -2.48
C TRP A 309 9.44 4.97 -2.01
N LYS A 310 10.66 4.40 -1.82
CA LYS A 310 10.84 3.02 -1.38
C LYS A 310 12.16 2.82 -0.64
N THR A 311 12.16 1.90 0.32
CA THR A 311 13.37 1.40 0.99
C THR A 311 13.53 -0.09 0.72
N ILE A 312 14.74 -0.51 0.34
CA ILE A 312 15.12 -1.92 0.18
C ILE A 312 16.25 -2.20 1.15
N ALA A 313 16.13 -3.26 1.96
CA ALA A 313 17.21 -3.74 2.79
C ALA A 313 17.80 -5.03 2.19
N ASP A 314 18.96 -4.91 1.60
CA ASP A 314 19.71 -6.05 1.09
C ASP A 314 20.61 -6.61 2.20
N PRO A 315 20.58 -7.94 2.46
CA PRO A 315 21.40 -8.56 3.51
C PRO A 315 22.92 -8.40 3.32
N PHE A 316 23.38 -8.22 2.08
CA PHE A 316 24.80 -8.14 1.73
C PHE A 316 25.27 -6.71 1.47
N LEU A 317 24.45 -5.92 0.77
CA LEU A 317 24.80 -4.56 0.36
C LEU A 317 24.30 -3.50 1.34
N GLY A 318 23.40 -3.86 2.25
CA GLY A 318 22.81 -2.97 3.23
C GLY A 318 21.53 -2.29 2.72
N LYS A 319 21.21 -1.12 3.29
CA LYS A 319 19.98 -0.38 3.01
C LYS A 319 20.14 0.53 1.80
N TYR A 320 19.22 0.45 0.86
CA TYR A 320 19.03 1.38 -0.24
C TYR A 320 17.76 2.20 -0.03
N SER A 321 17.87 3.52 -0.19
CA SER A 321 16.74 4.43 -0.28
C SER A 321 16.53 4.79 -1.74
N LEU A 322 15.42 4.37 -2.33
CA LEU A 322 15.05 4.69 -3.71
C LEU A 322 14.38 6.06 -3.72
N ILE A 323 14.93 6.95 -4.52
CA ILE A 323 14.48 8.33 -4.63
C ILE A 323 13.96 8.64 -6.02
N LYS A 324 12.98 9.55 -6.08
CA LYS A 324 12.66 10.30 -7.29
C LYS A 324 13.11 11.74 -7.09
N VAL A 325 13.95 12.24 -7.97
CA VAL A 325 14.42 13.63 -7.91
C VAL A 325 13.29 14.56 -8.31
N CYS A 326 12.84 15.43 -7.39
CA CYS A 326 11.70 16.34 -7.63
C CYS A 326 12.13 17.66 -8.28
N SER A 327 13.34 18.15 -7.96
CA SER A 327 13.91 19.35 -8.58
C SER A 327 15.44 19.34 -8.50
N GLY A 328 16.08 20.09 -9.38
CA GLY A 328 17.53 20.22 -9.43
C GLY A 328 18.23 18.99 -10.02
N VAL A 329 19.54 18.90 -9.78
CA VAL A 329 20.39 17.76 -10.14
C VAL A 329 21.12 17.32 -8.89
N ILE A 330 20.88 16.07 -8.48
CA ILE A 330 21.55 15.48 -7.30
C ILE A 330 22.83 14.80 -7.78
N LYS A 331 23.93 15.06 -7.10
CA LYS A 331 25.26 14.53 -7.43
C LYS A 331 25.82 13.65 -6.31
N SER A 332 26.72 12.78 -6.65
CA SER A 332 27.54 12.07 -5.66
C SER A 332 28.25 13.10 -4.77
N ASP A 333 28.42 12.77 -3.51
CA ASP A 333 28.97 13.64 -2.45
C ASP A 333 28.13 14.87 -2.04
N ASP A 334 26.95 15.09 -2.62
CA ASP A 334 26.02 16.09 -2.09
C ASP A 334 25.64 15.78 -0.63
N THR A 335 25.36 16.83 0.14
CA THR A 335 24.76 16.71 1.48
C THR A 335 23.34 17.27 1.41
N LEU A 336 22.36 16.45 1.77
CA LEU A 336 20.96 16.81 1.80
C LEU A 336 20.40 16.64 3.22
N LEU A 337 19.42 17.45 3.56
CA LEU A 337 18.67 17.39 4.80
C LEU A 337 17.51 16.40 4.63
N ASN A 338 17.38 15.45 5.54
CA ASN A 338 16.11 14.75 5.79
C ASN A 338 15.18 15.73 6.48
N VAL A 339 14.18 16.22 5.76
CA VAL A 339 13.33 17.33 6.21
C VAL A 339 12.47 16.94 7.39
N GLU A 340 11.97 15.70 7.43
CA GLU A 340 11.12 15.16 8.49
C GLU A 340 11.87 15.02 9.82
N LYS A 341 13.17 14.73 9.79
CA LYS A 341 13.97 14.46 10.99
C LYS A 341 14.94 15.58 11.35
N GLY A 342 15.18 16.49 10.42
CA GLY A 342 16.15 17.59 10.62
C GLY A 342 17.62 17.14 10.60
N GLU A 343 17.92 15.96 10.08
CA GLU A 343 19.26 15.37 10.04
C GLU A 343 19.89 15.50 8.65
N GLU A 344 21.17 15.88 8.58
CA GLU A 344 21.90 15.97 7.32
C GLU A 344 22.50 14.60 6.96
N GLU A 345 22.31 14.20 5.71
CA GLU A 345 22.82 12.95 5.12
C GLU A 345 23.78 13.26 3.97
N ARG A 346 24.98 12.70 4.01
CA ARG A 346 25.93 12.78 2.91
C ARG A 346 25.70 11.64 1.93
N LEU A 347 25.51 11.99 0.65
CA LEU A 347 25.25 11.05 -0.43
C LEU A 347 26.61 10.60 -1.02
N ASN A 348 27.16 9.49 -0.50
CA ASN A 348 28.49 9.03 -0.94
C ASN A 348 28.48 8.59 -2.42
N LYS A 349 27.51 7.78 -2.81
CA LYS A 349 27.36 7.25 -4.16
C LYS A 349 25.89 7.18 -4.56
N LEU A 350 25.63 7.47 -5.82
CA LEU A 350 24.33 7.31 -6.43
C LEU A 350 24.30 6.08 -7.33
N TYR A 351 23.15 5.42 -7.37
CA TYR A 351 22.95 4.22 -8.16
C TYR A 351 21.66 4.30 -8.97
N VAL A 352 21.64 3.58 -10.07
CA VAL A 352 20.44 3.12 -10.74
C VAL A 352 20.37 1.61 -10.56
N LEU A 353 19.20 1.08 -10.16
CA LEU A 353 19.04 -0.35 -9.95
C LEU A 353 18.53 -1.03 -11.22
N GLU A 354 19.24 -2.04 -11.71
CA GLU A 354 18.76 -3.02 -12.70
C GLU A 354 18.28 -4.27 -11.95
N GLY A 355 17.04 -4.30 -11.51
CA GLY A 355 16.61 -5.35 -10.58
C GLY A 355 17.43 -5.31 -9.30
N SER A 356 18.15 -6.41 -9.01
CA SER A 356 19.05 -6.50 -7.85
C SER A 356 20.43 -5.85 -8.06
N LYS A 357 20.75 -5.37 -9.26
CA LYS A 357 22.10 -4.97 -9.66
C LYS A 357 22.28 -3.46 -9.56
N PRO A 358 23.05 -2.92 -8.62
CA PRO A 358 23.32 -1.49 -8.53
C PRO A 358 24.36 -1.06 -9.57
N ILE A 359 24.04 -0.04 -10.36
CA ILE A 359 24.93 0.60 -11.32
C ILE A 359 25.21 2.00 -10.82
N GLU A 360 26.48 2.31 -10.54
CA GLU A 360 26.90 3.62 -10.06
C GLU A 360 26.75 4.68 -11.16
N VAL A 361 26.20 5.85 -10.79
CA VAL A 361 26.04 7.02 -11.66
C VAL A 361 26.53 8.27 -10.96
N PRO A 362 27.10 9.26 -11.69
CA PRO A 362 27.65 10.46 -11.08
C PRO A 362 26.57 11.43 -10.60
N GLU A 363 25.43 11.48 -11.27
CA GLU A 363 24.34 12.40 -10.99
C GLU A 363 22.98 11.85 -11.44
N LEU A 364 21.92 12.38 -10.86
CA LEU A 364 20.51 12.13 -11.21
C LEU A 364 19.82 13.47 -11.45
N HIS A 365 19.21 13.61 -12.63
CA HIS A 365 18.42 14.80 -12.99
C HIS A 365 17.02 14.76 -12.37
N ALA A 366 16.40 15.94 -12.25
CA ALA A 366 15.00 16.06 -11.85
C ALA A 366 14.12 15.14 -12.71
N GLY A 367 13.21 14.42 -12.08
CA GLY A 367 12.34 13.43 -12.69
C GLY A 367 12.94 12.02 -12.76
N ASP A 368 14.25 11.84 -12.56
CA ASP A 368 14.86 10.51 -12.61
C ASP A 368 14.66 9.74 -11.29
N ILE A 369 14.67 8.42 -11.42
CA ILE A 369 14.62 7.48 -10.30
C ILE A 369 15.99 6.85 -10.12
N GLY A 370 16.50 6.94 -8.90
CA GLY A 370 17.76 6.33 -8.51
C GLY A 370 17.71 5.80 -7.09
N ALA A 371 18.86 5.35 -6.60
CA ALA A 371 19.00 4.79 -5.26
C ALA A 371 20.24 5.34 -4.56
N ILE A 372 20.16 5.49 -3.25
CA ILE A 372 21.26 5.91 -2.39
C ILE A 372 21.46 4.84 -1.32
N ALA A 373 22.70 4.36 -1.19
CA ALA A 373 23.02 3.34 -0.22
C ALA A 373 23.39 3.94 1.14
N LYS A 374 23.06 3.21 2.22
CA LYS A 374 23.56 3.46 3.59
C LYS A 374 23.18 4.80 4.22
N LEU A 375 22.03 5.37 3.86
CA LEU A 375 21.47 6.50 4.60
C LEU A 375 20.94 6.04 5.96
N ASN A 376 21.31 6.73 7.04
CA ASN A 376 21.01 6.30 8.40
C ASN A 376 19.62 6.71 8.85
N SER A 377 19.26 7.99 8.66
CA SER A 377 18.02 8.55 9.15
C SER A 377 16.83 8.39 8.20
N VAL A 378 17.09 8.12 6.91
CA VAL A 378 16.09 8.16 5.83
C VAL A 378 15.19 6.93 5.81
N GLN A 379 13.90 7.14 5.60
CA GLN A 379 12.87 6.11 5.46
C GLN A 379 11.97 6.40 4.25
N THR A 380 11.19 5.40 3.83
CA THR A 380 10.14 5.57 2.82
C THR A 380 9.15 6.66 3.26
N GLY A 381 8.88 7.59 2.35
CA GLY A 381 8.02 8.75 2.57
C GLY A 381 8.76 10.00 3.06
N ASP A 382 10.08 9.95 3.28
CA ASP A 382 10.86 11.11 3.69
C ASP A 382 11.22 11.99 2.48
N SER A 383 11.37 13.30 2.75
CA SER A 383 11.79 14.31 1.79
C SER A 383 13.26 14.69 2.01
N LEU A 384 14.01 14.72 0.93
CA LEU A 384 15.41 15.16 0.93
C LEU A 384 15.51 16.51 0.22
N ALA A 385 16.12 17.50 0.85
CA ALA A 385 16.28 18.85 0.28
C ALA A 385 17.57 19.49 0.76
N THR A 386 17.93 20.65 0.19
CA THR A 386 19.05 21.43 0.72
C THR A 386 18.67 22.04 2.07
N LYS A 387 19.62 22.12 3.01
CA LYS A 387 19.39 22.75 4.33
C LYS A 387 18.95 24.21 4.23
N ALA A 388 19.40 24.91 3.19
CA ALA A 388 19.00 26.29 2.93
C ALA A 388 17.52 26.40 2.54
N ASN A 389 16.98 25.40 1.84
CA ASN A 389 15.60 25.38 1.34
C ASN A 389 14.99 23.99 1.63
N PRO A 390 14.54 23.74 2.88
CA PRO A 390 13.86 22.50 3.22
C PRO A 390 12.47 22.44 2.60
N ILE A 391 12.21 21.40 1.81
CA ILE A 391 10.96 21.19 1.06
C ILE A 391 10.39 19.86 1.48
N LEU A 392 9.13 19.86 1.94
CA LEU A 392 8.40 18.67 2.36
C LEU A 392 7.44 18.24 1.25
N TYR A 393 7.53 16.98 0.83
CA TYR A 393 6.64 16.38 -0.17
C TYR A 393 5.53 15.57 0.50
N PRO A 394 4.32 15.50 -0.12
CA PRO A 394 3.24 14.68 0.40
C PRO A 394 3.62 13.20 0.36
N LYS A 395 3.33 12.49 1.44
CA LYS A 395 3.59 11.05 1.53
C LYS A 395 2.55 10.26 0.73
N ALA A 396 2.98 9.14 0.16
CA ALA A 396 2.06 8.18 -0.44
C ALA A 396 1.02 7.70 0.59
N LEU A 397 -0.24 7.61 0.17
CA LEU A 397 -1.32 7.08 0.99
C LEU A 397 -1.31 5.56 0.84
N LEU A 398 -0.79 4.87 1.84
CA LEU A 398 -0.71 3.42 1.87
C LEU A 398 -1.94 2.81 2.52
N SER A 399 -2.33 1.64 2.03
CA SER A 399 -3.41 0.85 2.56
C SER A 399 -3.15 0.41 4.00
N THR A 400 -4.19 0.48 4.84
CA THR A 400 -4.11 0.07 6.23
C THR A 400 -4.14 -1.46 6.35
N PRO A 401 -3.23 -2.07 7.11
CA PRO A 401 -3.25 -3.52 7.34
C PRO A 401 -4.38 -3.90 8.30
N TYR A 402 -5.29 -4.77 7.85
CA TYR A 402 -6.43 -5.27 8.66
C TYR A 402 -6.26 -6.71 9.12
N THR A 403 -5.47 -7.53 8.43
CA THR A 403 -5.22 -8.91 8.85
C THR A 403 -4.33 -8.91 10.08
N CYS A 404 -4.82 -9.50 11.17
CA CYS A 404 -4.12 -9.53 12.45
C CYS A 404 -3.91 -10.96 12.92
N LYS A 405 -2.69 -11.27 13.35
CA LYS A 405 -2.34 -12.53 14.01
C LYS A 405 -1.58 -12.24 15.31
N ARG A 406 -1.76 -13.09 16.30
CA ARG A 406 -0.89 -13.15 17.46
C ARG A 406 0.36 -13.94 17.08
N PHE A 407 1.52 -13.48 17.51
CA PHE A 407 2.77 -14.20 17.28
C PHE A 407 3.53 -14.44 18.59
N LYS A 408 4.34 -15.48 18.59
CA LYS A 408 5.28 -15.79 19.68
C LYS A 408 6.53 -16.46 19.12
N ALA A 409 7.65 -16.30 19.81
CA ALA A 409 8.86 -17.03 19.51
C ALA A 409 8.63 -18.53 19.73
N VAL A 410 9.08 -19.37 18.80
CA VAL A 410 9.09 -20.83 18.97
C VAL A 410 10.16 -21.21 19.98
N LYS A 411 11.34 -20.61 19.91
CA LYS A 411 12.46 -20.82 20.83
C LYS A 411 12.54 -19.67 21.83
N LYS A 412 12.49 -20.01 23.11
CA LYS A 412 12.67 -19.04 24.20
C LYS A 412 14.05 -18.38 24.12
N GLY A 413 14.07 -17.04 24.21
CA GLY A 413 15.28 -16.21 24.10
C GLY A 413 15.52 -15.61 22.72
N ASP A 414 14.69 -15.91 21.71
CA ASP A 414 14.77 -15.28 20.38
C ASP A 414 13.89 -14.01 20.27
N GLU A 415 13.19 -13.60 21.36
CA GLU A 415 12.24 -12.47 21.35
C GLU A 415 12.89 -11.17 20.89
N ASP A 416 14.11 -10.86 21.37
CA ASP A 416 14.83 -9.63 20.99
C ASP A 416 15.28 -9.66 19.51
N LYS A 417 15.73 -10.82 19.02
CA LYS A 417 16.10 -11.00 17.61
C LYS A 417 14.89 -10.84 16.69
N ILE A 418 13.75 -11.41 17.08
CA ILE A 418 12.49 -11.29 16.35
C ILE A 418 12.07 -9.81 16.29
N SER A 419 12.12 -9.12 17.43
CA SER A 419 11.78 -7.69 17.51
C SER A 419 12.67 -6.83 16.59
N GLN A 420 13.98 -7.06 16.59
CA GLN A 420 14.92 -6.37 15.72
C GLN A 420 14.69 -6.70 14.22
N ALA A 421 14.42 -7.96 13.91
CA ALA A 421 14.12 -8.40 12.55
C ALA A 421 12.83 -7.76 12.02
N LEU A 422 11.75 -7.78 12.83
CA LEU A 422 10.48 -7.15 12.49
C LEU A 422 10.63 -5.62 12.33
N ALA A 423 11.41 -4.96 13.17
CA ALA A 423 11.69 -3.53 13.03
C ALA A 423 12.37 -3.19 11.69
N LYS A 424 13.32 -4.03 11.25
CA LYS A 424 13.93 -3.89 9.92
C LYS A 424 12.92 -4.11 8.80
N MET A 425 12.10 -5.16 8.89
CA MET A 425 11.07 -5.43 7.88
C MET A 425 10.02 -4.32 7.80
N MET A 426 9.61 -3.73 8.93
CA MET A 426 8.72 -2.55 8.95
C MET A 426 9.37 -1.29 8.37
N SER A 427 10.68 -1.22 8.28
CA SER A 427 11.37 -0.13 7.57
C SER A 427 11.31 -0.29 6.05
N GLU A 428 11.20 -1.53 5.56
CA GLU A 428 11.02 -1.84 4.14
C GLU A 428 9.55 -1.75 3.74
N ASP A 429 8.66 -2.34 4.53
CA ASP A 429 7.24 -2.46 4.26
C ASP A 429 6.43 -1.67 5.30
N LYS A 430 5.85 -0.57 4.87
CA LYS A 430 5.03 0.32 5.73
C LYS A 430 3.62 -0.22 5.97
N THR A 431 3.19 -1.27 5.28
CA THR A 431 1.93 -1.97 5.51
C THR A 431 2.06 -3.09 6.53
N LEU A 432 3.26 -3.36 7.04
CA LEU A 432 3.52 -4.27 8.15
C LEU A 432 3.54 -3.47 9.47
N ARG A 433 2.78 -3.92 10.48
CA ARG A 433 2.73 -3.28 11.78
C ARG A 433 2.78 -4.30 12.91
N VAL A 434 3.56 -4.01 13.94
CA VAL A 434 3.66 -4.82 15.17
C VAL A 434 3.14 -4.01 16.35
N VAL A 435 2.31 -4.64 17.18
CA VAL A 435 1.71 -4.02 18.37
C VAL A 435 1.92 -4.94 19.56
N ASN A 436 2.44 -4.40 20.64
CA ASN A 436 2.51 -5.11 21.91
C ASN A 436 1.25 -4.75 22.74
N ASP A 437 0.31 -5.68 22.78
CA ASP A 437 -0.94 -5.56 23.55
C ASP A 437 -0.70 -6.06 24.99
N SER A 438 -0.20 -5.17 25.82
CA SER A 438 0.11 -5.48 27.22
C SER A 438 -1.13 -5.83 28.03
N ALA A 439 -2.30 -5.24 27.72
CA ALA A 439 -3.56 -5.49 28.42
C ALA A 439 -4.00 -6.96 28.28
N ASN A 440 -3.82 -7.56 27.10
CA ASN A 440 -4.18 -8.95 26.82
C ASN A 440 -2.96 -9.88 26.82
N ARG A 441 -1.77 -9.37 27.16
CA ARG A 441 -0.50 -10.11 27.21
C ARG A 441 -0.24 -10.88 25.91
N GLN A 442 -0.21 -10.16 24.81
CA GLN A 442 0.05 -10.72 23.49
C GLN A 442 0.81 -9.75 22.61
N SER A 443 1.61 -10.28 21.71
CA SER A 443 2.22 -9.51 20.61
C SER A 443 1.45 -9.79 19.33
N LEU A 444 1.05 -8.74 18.64
CA LEU A 444 0.23 -8.79 17.45
C LEU A 444 1.02 -8.30 16.24
N ILE A 445 0.82 -8.97 15.12
CA ILE A 445 1.35 -8.57 13.82
C ILE A 445 0.18 -8.33 12.86
N TYR A 446 0.22 -7.19 12.18
CA TYR A 446 -0.77 -6.79 11.19
C TYR A 446 -0.13 -6.75 9.82
N GLY A 447 -0.84 -7.24 8.82
CA GLY A 447 -0.50 -7.19 7.40
C GLY A 447 -1.74 -7.02 6.54
N ILE A 448 -1.58 -6.87 5.25
CA ILE A 448 -2.70 -6.69 4.31
C ILE A 448 -3.51 -7.98 4.18
N GLY A 449 -2.84 -9.13 4.11
CA GLY A 449 -3.51 -10.44 3.95
C GLY A 449 -2.71 -11.59 4.55
N ASP A 450 -3.27 -12.78 4.47
CA ASP A 450 -2.64 -13.99 5.01
C ASP A 450 -1.35 -14.37 4.26
N GLN A 451 -1.30 -14.17 2.92
CA GLN A 451 -0.08 -14.42 2.13
C GLN A 451 1.03 -13.44 2.50
N HIS A 452 0.69 -12.17 2.76
CA HIS A 452 1.64 -11.18 3.24
C HIS A 452 2.32 -11.65 4.54
N LEU A 453 1.52 -12.04 5.55
CA LEU A 453 2.06 -12.51 6.84
C LEU A 453 2.85 -13.81 6.70
N ASP A 454 2.44 -14.72 5.82
CA ASP A 454 3.17 -15.97 5.56
C ASP A 454 4.58 -15.69 4.99
N ILE A 455 4.70 -14.76 4.06
CA ILE A 455 5.99 -14.32 3.50
C ILE A 455 6.85 -13.67 4.57
N VAL A 456 6.27 -12.84 5.44
CA VAL A 456 7.00 -12.25 6.57
C VAL A 456 7.58 -13.34 7.48
N MET A 457 6.80 -14.38 7.79
CA MET A 457 7.29 -15.51 8.60
C MET A 457 8.42 -16.27 7.91
N ASN A 458 8.29 -16.52 6.62
CA ASN A 458 9.34 -17.20 5.84
C ASN A 458 10.63 -16.35 5.78
N LYS A 459 10.52 -15.04 5.58
CA LYS A 459 11.67 -14.12 5.62
C LYS A 459 12.34 -14.10 7.01
N LEU A 460 11.56 -14.12 8.10
CA LEU A 460 12.11 -14.23 9.46
C LEU A 460 12.94 -15.52 9.63
N LYS A 461 12.41 -16.63 9.16
CA LYS A 461 13.10 -17.92 9.21
C LYS A 461 14.35 -17.97 8.32
N GLU A 462 14.23 -17.57 7.06
CA GLU A 462 15.31 -17.70 6.09
C GLU A 462 16.41 -16.65 6.24
N ARG A 463 16.04 -15.36 6.40
CA ARG A 463 17.00 -14.25 6.47
C ARG A 463 17.55 -14.05 7.89
N TYR A 464 16.69 -14.12 8.90
CA TYR A 464 17.03 -13.78 10.29
C TYR A 464 17.25 -14.99 11.19
N LYS A 465 17.02 -16.22 10.67
CA LYS A 465 17.20 -17.49 11.40
C LYS A 465 16.44 -17.57 12.73
N VAL A 466 15.22 -17.02 12.74
CA VAL A 466 14.28 -17.10 13.87
C VAL A 466 12.96 -17.69 13.42
N ASP A 467 12.41 -18.58 14.24
CA ASP A 467 11.11 -19.21 14.00
C ASP A 467 10.03 -18.55 14.87
N VAL A 468 8.90 -18.24 14.25
CA VAL A 468 7.75 -17.58 14.88
C VAL A 468 6.49 -18.39 14.61
N GLU A 469 5.70 -18.61 15.66
CA GLU A 469 4.39 -19.26 15.55
C GLU A 469 3.29 -18.20 15.51
N LEU A 470 2.43 -18.27 14.48
CA LEU A 470 1.22 -17.45 14.36
C LEU A 470 0.01 -18.18 14.94
N SER A 471 -0.85 -17.44 15.62
CA SER A 471 -2.12 -17.92 16.15
C SER A 471 -3.20 -16.84 16.09
N LYS A 472 -4.46 -17.23 16.32
CA LYS A 472 -5.55 -16.25 16.41
C LYS A 472 -5.29 -15.28 17.57
N PRO A 473 -5.54 -13.97 17.39
CA PRO A 473 -5.48 -13.00 18.48
C PRO A 473 -6.44 -13.39 19.60
N LYS A 474 -6.06 -13.09 20.82
CA LYS A 474 -7.00 -13.16 21.94
C LYS A 474 -8.01 -12.04 21.79
N VAL A 475 -9.28 -12.35 21.99
CA VAL A 475 -10.33 -11.35 21.99
C VAL A 475 -10.17 -10.44 23.21
N PRO A 476 -10.13 -9.10 23.03
CA PRO A 476 -9.92 -8.16 24.14
C PRO A 476 -11.22 -7.94 24.92
N PHE A 477 -11.69 -8.99 25.62
CA PHE A 477 -12.85 -8.87 26.50
C PHE A 477 -12.61 -7.85 27.60
N ARG A 478 -13.70 -7.33 28.15
CA ARG A 478 -13.74 -6.49 29.35
C ARG A 478 -14.79 -7.05 30.31
N GLU A 479 -14.65 -6.70 31.59
CA GLU A 479 -15.63 -7.02 32.61
C GLU A 479 -16.36 -5.74 33.05
N THR A 480 -17.65 -5.83 33.32
CA THR A 480 -18.43 -4.73 33.91
C THR A 480 -19.54 -5.31 34.80
N ILE A 481 -20.24 -4.44 35.51
CA ILE A 481 -21.37 -4.79 36.38
C ILE A 481 -22.66 -4.24 35.87
N ARG A 482 -23.79 -4.89 36.19
CA ARG A 482 -25.13 -4.46 35.74
C ARG A 482 -26.02 -3.94 36.86
N LYS A 483 -25.68 -4.24 38.12
CA LYS A 483 -26.47 -3.85 39.30
C LYS A 483 -25.59 -3.16 40.32
N ASN A 484 -26.23 -2.52 41.27
CA ASN A 484 -25.59 -1.93 42.43
C ASN A 484 -25.33 -3.00 43.49
N ALA A 485 -24.23 -2.84 44.21
CA ALA A 485 -23.94 -3.66 45.39
C ALA A 485 -23.31 -2.82 46.50
N ASP A 486 -23.83 -2.94 47.70
CA ASP A 486 -23.26 -2.38 48.92
C ASP A 486 -22.53 -3.48 49.68
N VAL A 487 -21.24 -3.32 49.93
CA VAL A 487 -20.42 -4.37 50.54
C VAL A 487 -19.45 -3.79 51.55
N GLU A 488 -19.05 -4.68 52.46
CA GLU A 488 -18.02 -4.42 53.46
C GLU A 488 -16.78 -5.23 53.11
N GLY A 489 -15.61 -4.57 53.15
CA GLY A 489 -14.29 -5.19 53.05
C GLY A 489 -13.50 -4.95 54.31
N LYS A 490 -13.10 -6.03 55.00
CA LYS A 490 -12.37 -5.96 56.27
C LYS A 490 -11.11 -6.79 56.20
N HIS A 491 -9.99 -6.11 56.32
CA HIS A 491 -8.68 -6.75 56.46
C HIS A 491 -8.23 -6.65 57.91
N LYS A 492 -8.24 -7.80 58.61
CA LYS A 492 -7.75 -7.89 59.99
C LYS A 492 -6.77 -9.05 60.05
N LYS A 493 -5.52 -8.77 60.40
CA LYS A 493 -4.49 -9.79 60.59
C LYS A 493 -3.69 -9.48 61.86
N GLN A 494 -3.50 -10.45 62.69
CA GLN A 494 -2.75 -10.34 63.92
C GLN A 494 -1.81 -11.55 64.03
N SER A 495 -0.51 -11.30 63.93
CA SER A 495 0.52 -12.35 63.91
C SER A 495 1.73 -11.90 64.77
N GLY A 496 1.48 -11.61 66.08
CA GLY A 496 2.53 -11.17 67.01
C GLY A 496 3.03 -9.74 66.75
N GLY A 497 3.01 -8.85 67.77
CA GLY A 497 3.39 -7.45 67.64
C GLY A 497 2.27 -6.56 67.10
N HIS A 498 2.59 -5.58 66.21
CA HIS A 498 1.61 -4.71 65.58
C HIS A 498 0.71 -5.49 64.61
N GLY A 499 -0.61 -5.37 64.78
CA GLY A 499 -1.59 -5.93 63.88
C GLY A 499 -1.75 -5.16 62.57
N GLN A 500 -2.58 -5.68 61.65
CA GLN A 500 -3.03 -4.97 60.45
C GLN A 500 -4.54 -4.82 60.52
N TYR A 501 -5.05 -3.60 60.36
CA TYR A 501 -6.47 -3.33 60.37
C TYR A 501 -6.86 -2.31 59.28
N GLY A 502 -7.73 -2.72 58.40
CA GLY A 502 -8.38 -1.86 57.40
C GLY A 502 -9.83 -2.28 57.19
N HIS A 503 -10.75 -1.34 57.22
CA HIS A 503 -12.17 -1.62 57.05
C HIS A 503 -12.84 -0.53 56.24
N VAL A 504 -13.47 -0.93 55.13
CA VAL A 504 -14.18 -0.04 54.20
C VAL A 504 -15.58 -0.57 53.92
N LYS A 505 -16.55 0.34 53.81
CA LYS A 505 -17.86 0.03 53.23
C LYS A 505 -17.99 0.79 51.94
N MET A 506 -18.24 0.07 50.86
CA MET A 506 -18.21 0.60 49.52
C MET A 506 -19.47 0.20 48.76
N ARG A 507 -19.94 1.13 47.95
CA ARG A 507 -20.98 0.90 46.96
C ARG A 507 -20.34 0.83 45.57
N PHE A 508 -20.71 -0.20 44.80
CA PHE A 508 -20.34 -0.37 43.40
C PHE A 508 -21.59 -0.25 42.53
N GLU A 509 -21.52 0.58 41.48
CA GLU A 509 -22.61 0.89 40.55
C GLU A 509 -22.08 0.93 39.15
N PRO A 510 -22.90 0.66 38.10
CA PRO A 510 -22.54 1.00 36.73
C PRO A 510 -22.29 2.50 36.58
N SER A 511 -21.16 2.92 36.00
CA SER A 511 -20.85 4.34 35.79
C SER A 511 -21.61 4.94 34.60
N GLY A 512 -22.09 4.11 33.68
CA GLY A 512 -22.69 4.54 32.41
C GLY A 512 -21.67 4.87 31.33
N ASP A 513 -20.39 4.91 31.66
CA ASP A 513 -19.28 5.17 30.73
C ASP A 513 -18.36 3.94 30.67
N LEU A 514 -18.36 3.23 29.51
CA LEU A 514 -17.56 2.03 29.28
C LEU A 514 -16.13 2.35 28.78
N GLU A 515 -15.82 3.61 28.53
CA GLU A 515 -14.47 4.02 28.09
C GLU A 515 -13.52 4.16 29.29
N THR A 516 -14.04 4.50 30.46
CA THR A 516 -13.27 4.63 31.69
C THR A 516 -13.33 3.35 32.54
N PRO A 517 -12.20 2.90 33.10
CA PRO A 517 -12.18 1.71 33.96
C PRO A 517 -13.05 1.87 35.21
N TYR A 518 -12.88 2.97 35.93
CA TYR A 518 -13.63 3.26 37.15
C TYR A 518 -13.74 4.75 37.42
N VAL A 519 -14.74 5.11 38.23
CA VAL A 519 -14.90 6.41 38.87
C VAL A 519 -14.86 6.20 40.37
N PHE A 520 -13.97 6.91 41.09
CA PHE A 520 -13.91 6.82 42.54
C PHE A 520 -14.51 8.06 43.19
N GLU A 521 -15.45 7.82 44.12
CA GLU A 521 -16.04 8.88 44.95
C GLU A 521 -15.88 8.52 46.41
N GLN A 522 -15.80 9.55 47.23
CA GLN A 522 -15.76 9.40 48.70
C GLN A 522 -16.80 10.34 49.35
N VAL A 523 -17.65 9.80 50.16
CA VAL A 523 -18.72 10.51 50.89
C VAL A 523 -18.72 10.14 52.38
N VAL A 524 -17.55 9.83 52.91
CA VAL A 524 -17.38 9.43 54.32
C VAL A 524 -17.70 10.60 55.25
N VAL A 525 -18.56 10.34 56.23
CA VAL A 525 -18.96 11.32 57.26
C VAL A 525 -18.37 10.93 58.61
N GLY A 526 -18.07 11.93 59.44
CA GLY A 526 -17.61 11.76 60.81
C GLY A 526 -16.19 11.20 60.98
N GLY A 527 -15.41 11.08 59.90
CA GLY A 527 -14.01 10.62 59.98
C GLY A 527 -13.87 9.10 60.21
N ALA A 528 -14.90 8.32 59.87
CA ALA A 528 -14.90 6.86 60.03
C ALA A 528 -13.72 6.19 59.31
N VAL A 529 -13.32 6.73 58.16
CA VAL A 529 -12.07 6.46 57.46
C VAL A 529 -11.28 7.77 57.39
N PRO A 530 -10.08 7.86 57.97
CA PRO A 530 -9.23 9.04 57.87
C PRO A 530 -8.84 9.38 56.44
N LYS A 531 -8.85 10.68 56.05
CA LYS A 531 -8.62 11.15 54.69
C LYS A 531 -7.28 10.71 54.11
N ASN A 532 -6.24 10.54 54.93
CA ASN A 532 -4.94 10.06 54.51
C ASN A 532 -4.93 8.63 53.92
N TYR A 533 -5.99 7.86 54.17
CA TYR A 533 -6.13 6.49 53.62
C TYR A 533 -6.94 6.44 52.32
N PHE A 534 -7.60 7.53 51.87
CA PHE A 534 -8.36 7.55 50.62
C PHE A 534 -7.49 7.22 49.40
N PRO A 535 -6.23 7.73 49.26
CA PRO A 535 -5.35 7.31 48.18
C PRO A 535 -5.01 5.82 48.19
N ALA A 536 -4.93 5.19 49.37
CA ALA A 536 -4.69 3.77 49.50
C ALA A 536 -5.90 2.93 49.06
N VAL A 537 -7.12 3.41 49.34
CA VAL A 537 -8.37 2.80 48.86
C VAL A 537 -8.40 2.86 47.33
N GLU A 538 -8.11 4.03 46.74
CA GLU A 538 -8.08 4.18 45.31
C GLU A 538 -7.01 3.34 44.61
N LYS A 539 -5.80 3.22 45.21
CA LYS A 539 -4.76 2.30 44.71
C LYS A 539 -5.23 0.85 44.71
N GLY A 540 -6.03 0.45 45.72
CA GLY A 540 -6.66 -0.87 45.74
C GLY A 540 -7.61 -1.09 44.56
N LEU A 541 -8.43 -0.10 44.21
CA LEU A 541 -9.29 -0.13 43.03
C LEU A 541 -8.48 -0.21 41.74
N GLN A 542 -7.45 0.62 41.60
CA GLN A 542 -6.57 0.64 40.40
C GLN A 542 -5.98 -0.74 40.10
N GLU A 543 -5.57 -1.48 41.13
CA GLU A 543 -5.07 -2.84 40.95
C GLU A 543 -6.17 -3.84 40.57
N CYS A 544 -7.36 -3.70 41.19
CA CYS A 544 -8.48 -4.57 40.90
C CYS A 544 -9.03 -4.47 39.51
N VAL A 545 -9.12 -3.24 38.97
CA VAL A 545 -9.66 -3.01 37.60
C VAL A 545 -8.75 -3.53 36.49
N LEU A 546 -7.47 -3.76 36.77
CA LEU A 546 -6.55 -4.35 35.79
C LEU A 546 -6.86 -5.84 35.54
N LYS A 547 -7.46 -6.51 36.51
CA LYS A 547 -7.76 -7.94 36.45
C LYS A 547 -9.03 -8.23 37.21
N GLY A 548 -10.16 -8.21 36.47
CA GLY A 548 -11.47 -8.44 37.06
C GLY A 548 -11.67 -9.80 37.68
N PRO A 549 -12.60 -9.90 38.66
CA PRO A 549 -12.85 -11.14 39.43
C PRO A 549 -13.59 -12.22 38.64
N LEU A 550 -14.31 -11.88 37.54
CA LEU A 550 -15.16 -12.82 36.80
C LEU A 550 -14.33 -13.78 35.94
N ALA A 551 -13.47 -13.24 35.09
CA ALA A 551 -12.69 -13.99 34.09
C ALA A 551 -11.28 -13.46 33.90
N ALA A 552 -10.82 -12.58 34.80
CA ALA A 552 -9.49 -11.97 34.80
C ALA A 552 -9.22 -11.00 33.62
N TYR A 553 -10.27 -10.44 33.02
CA TYR A 553 -10.14 -9.35 32.02
C TYR A 553 -10.19 -7.98 32.71
N PRO A 554 -9.66 -6.92 32.07
CA PRO A 554 -9.76 -5.57 32.62
C PRO A 554 -11.20 -5.14 32.81
N VAL A 555 -11.47 -4.43 33.90
CA VAL A 555 -12.79 -3.91 34.28
C VAL A 555 -13.01 -2.53 33.68
N VAL A 556 -14.21 -2.24 33.22
CA VAL A 556 -14.64 -0.93 32.73
C VAL A 556 -16.04 -0.60 33.26
N GLY A 557 -16.36 0.69 33.32
CA GLY A 557 -17.72 1.16 33.59
C GLY A 557 -18.19 0.99 35.02
N VAL A 558 -17.30 1.04 36.01
CA VAL A 558 -17.62 0.88 37.44
C VAL A 558 -17.46 2.19 38.18
N LYS A 559 -18.49 2.61 38.92
CA LYS A 559 -18.40 3.67 39.91
C LYS A 559 -18.27 3.04 41.28
N ALA A 560 -17.25 3.41 42.04
CA ALA A 560 -16.96 2.93 43.37
C ALA A 560 -17.04 4.09 44.36
N THR A 561 -17.97 4.02 45.31
CA THR A 561 -18.18 5.05 46.33
C THR A 561 -17.79 4.51 47.69
N LEU A 562 -16.80 5.12 48.34
CA LEU A 562 -16.46 4.88 49.73
C LEU A 562 -17.38 5.74 50.58
N TYR A 563 -18.26 5.13 51.40
CA TYR A 563 -19.24 5.87 52.21
C TYR A 563 -19.07 5.69 53.73
N ASP A 564 -18.43 4.61 54.17
CA ASP A 564 -18.22 4.34 55.61
C ASP A 564 -17.04 3.37 55.82
N GLY A 565 -16.67 3.09 57.05
CA GLY A 565 -15.63 2.16 57.43
C GLY A 565 -15.26 2.31 58.91
N SER A 566 -14.08 1.80 59.24
CA SER A 566 -13.50 2.07 60.56
C SER A 566 -11.97 1.91 60.51
N TYR A 567 -11.27 2.52 61.45
CA TYR A 567 -9.84 2.42 61.58
C TYR A 567 -9.43 2.06 63.02
N HIS A 568 -8.22 1.56 63.16
CA HIS A 568 -7.62 1.30 64.46
C HIS A 568 -6.39 2.20 64.66
N PRO A 569 -6.28 2.95 65.78
CA PRO A 569 -5.23 3.98 65.93
C PRO A 569 -3.80 3.46 65.77
N VAL A 570 -3.55 2.19 66.06
CA VAL A 570 -2.21 1.58 66.03
C VAL A 570 -2.03 0.62 64.84
N ASP A 571 -3.06 -0.16 64.47
CA ASP A 571 -2.93 -1.25 63.49
C ASP A 571 -3.36 -0.86 62.07
N SER A 572 -3.90 0.32 61.88
CA SER A 572 -4.30 0.80 60.56
C SER A 572 -3.10 1.33 59.75
N SER A 573 -3.04 0.96 58.47
CA SER A 573 -2.02 1.35 57.54
C SER A 573 -2.59 1.50 56.12
N GLU A 574 -1.88 2.18 55.25
CA GLU A 574 -2.23 2.26 53.83
C GLU A 574 -2.39 0.86 53.20
N MET A 575 -1.49 -0.06 53.52
CA MET A 575 -1.56 -1.43 53.00
C MET A 575 -2.82 -2.14 53.51
N ALA A 576 -3.21 -1.96 54.75
CA ALA A 576 -4.41 -2.59 55.33
C ALA A 576 -5.68 -2.07 54.64
N PHE A 577 -5.80 -0.77 54.39
CA PHE A 577 -6.93 -0.17 53.64
C PHE A 577 -6.94 -0.60 52.19
N LYS A 578 -5.80 -0.66 51.51
CA LYS A 578 -5.67 -1.21 50.17
C LYS A 578 -6.20 -2.64 50.11
N MET A 579 -5.79 -3.52 51.06
CA MET A 579 -6.26 -4.92 51.13
C MET A 579 -7.75 -5.00 51.44
N ALA A 580 -8.26 -4.14 52.32
CA ALA A 580 -9.71 -4.06 52.61
C ALA A 580 -10.51 -3.69 51.35
N THR A 581 -10.00 -2.74 50.56
CA THR A 581 -10.61 -2.35 49.27
C THR A 581 -10.61 -3.49 48.27
N ILE A 582 -9.51 -4.24 48.13
CA ILE A 582 -9.43 -5.42 47.26
C ILE A 582 -10.48 -6.46 47.63
N LEU A 583 -10.68 -6.70 48.96
CA LEU A 583 -11.70 -7.62 49.44
C LEU A 583 -13.13 -7.11 49.13
N ALA A 584 -13.38 -5.82 49.39
CA ALA A 584 -14.66 -5.19 49.08
C ALA A 584 -14.96 -5.25 47.56
N PHE A 585 -13.97 -4.90 46.73
CA PHE A 585 -14.15 -4.92 45.27
C PHE A 585 -14.48 -6.35 44.78
N LYS A 586 -13.73 -7.35 45.17
CA LYS A 586 -13.99 -8.73 44.72
C LYS A 586 -15.39 -9.20 45.10
N LYS A 587 -15.85 -8.91 46.31
CA LYS A 587 -17.19 -9.26 46.75
C LYS A 587 -18.25 -8.44 46.02
N GLY A 588 -18.14 -7.12 46.06
CA GLY A 588 -19.12 -6.19 45.46
C GLY A 588 -19.27 -6.34 43.97
N PHE A 589 -18.15 -6.57 43.27
CA PHE A 589 -18.19 -6.80 41.82
C PHE A 589 -18.99 -8.08 41.47
N MET A 590 -18.78 -9.16 42.20
CA MET A 590 -19.51 -10.43 42.00
C MET A 590 -20.99 -10.31 42.40
N ASP A 591 -21.32 -9.58 43.47
CA ASP A 591 -22.69 -9.35 43.93
C ASP A 591 -23.47 -8.40 42.97
N ALA A 592 -22.76 -7.54 42.23
CA ALA A 592 -23.32 -6.57 41.27
C ALA A 592 -23.68 -7.16 39.89
N SER A 593 -23.82 -8.46 39.74
CA SER A 593 -24.15 -9.15 38.49
C SER A 593 -23.15 -8.84 37.38
N PRO A 594 -21.90 -9.31 37.48
CA PRO A 594 -20.87 -9.03 36.50
C PRO A 594 -21.14 -9.72 35.16
N VAL A 595 -20.69 -9.10 34.09
CA VAL A 595 -20.80 -9.59 32.71
C VAL A 595 -19.51 -9.35 31.94
N LEU A 596 -19.28 -10.17 30.90
CA LEU A 596 -18.25 -9.95 29.90
C LEU A 596 -18.78 -9.06 28.78
N LEU A 597 -17.97 -8.10 28.36
CA LEU A 597 -18.17 -7.28 27.18
C LEU A 597 -17.26 -7.78 26.07
N GLU A 598 -17.82 -7.91 24.87
CA GLU A 598 -17.10 -8.20 23.64
C GLU A 598 -16.77 -6.89 22.92
N PRO A 599 -15.62 -6.80 22.21
CA PRO A 599 -15.34 -5.65 21.35
C PRO A 599 -16.27 -5.65 20.15
N ILE A 600 -16.83 -4.48 19.83
CA ILE A 600 -17.63 -4.24 18.63
C ILE A 600 -16.87 -3.26 17.77
N VAL A 601 -16.73 -3.56 16.48
CA VAL A 601 -16.05 -2.71 15.50
C VAL A 601 -17.02 -2.16 14.47
N SER A 602 -16.79 -0.94 13.99
CA SER A 602 -17.42 -0.41 12.79
C SER A 602 -16.66 -0.87 11.57
N MET A 603 -17.38 -1.37 10.57
CA MET A 603 -16.81 -1.94 9.36
C MET A 603 -17.51 -1.40 8.13
N LYS A 604 -16.75 -1.14 7.06
CA LYS A 604 -17.26 -0.88 5.72
C LYS A 604 -16.74 -1.95 4.78
N VAL A 605 -17.67 -2.64 4.12
CA VAL A 605 -17.34 -3.71 3.16
C VAL A 605 -17.81 -3.28 1.79
N THR A 606 -16.88 -3.07 0.86
CA THR A 606 -17.19 -2.73 -0.54
C THR A 606 -17.09 -4.01 -1.38
N VAL A 607 -18.19 -4.41 -1.99
CA VAL A 607 -18.28 -5.62 -2.82
C VAL A 607 -19.08 -5.36 -4.09
N PRO A 608 -18.81 -6.09 -5.18
CA PRO A 608 -19.70 -6.07 -6.34
C PRO A 608 -21.15 -6.42 -5.95
N ASP A 609 -22.13 -5.75 -6.54
CA ASP A 609 -23.55 -5.86 -6.18
C ASP A 609 -24.06 -7.30 -6.08
N LYS A 610 -23.57 -8.17 -6.95
CA LYS A 610 -23.93 -9.61 -6.96
C LYS A 610 -23.55 -10.38 -5.68
N PHE A 611 -22.61 -9.87 -4.87
CA PHE A 611 -22.16 -10.51 -3.62
C PHE A 611 -22.75 -9.85 -2.35
N THR A 612 -23.56 -8.82 -2.49
CA THR A 612 -24.15 -8.09 -1.35
C THR A 612 -24.92 -9.02 -0.42
N GLY A 613 -25.74 -9.90 -0.99
CA GLY A 613 -26.53 -10.86 -0.21
C GLY A 613 -25.68 -11.86 0.60
N ASP A 614 -24.60 -12.35 0.02
CA ASP A 614 -23.68 -13.30 0.68
C ASP A 614 -22.97 -12.64 1.87
N VAL A 615 -22.50 -11.40 1.69
CA VAL A 615 -21.84 -10.63 2.75
C VAL A 615 -22.82 -10.32 3.90
N MET A 616 -24.05 -9.91 3.59
CA MET A 616 -25.08 -9.68 4.60
C MET A 616 -25.41 -10.97 5.38
N GLY A 617 -25.51 -12.09 4.68
CA GLY A 617 -25.73 -13.40 5.31
C GLY A 617 -24.61 -13.78 6.28
N ASP A 618 -23.35 -13.54 5.90
CA ASP A 618 -22.20 -13.83 6.77
C ASP A 618 -22.12 -12.86 7.98
N LEU A 619 -22.37 -11.57 7.77
CA LEU A 619 -22.44 -10.58 8.85
C LEU A 619 -23.50 -10.96 9.90
N ASN A 620 -24.70 -11.36 9.46
CA ASN A 620 -25.78 -11.79 10.35
C ASN A 620 -25.39 -13.06 11.14
N LYS A 621 -24.71 -14.03 10.52
CA LYS A 621 -24.19 -15.22 11.22
C LYS A 621 -23.17 -14.86 12.30
N ARG A 622 -22.41 -13.79 12.08
CA ARG A 622 -21.42 -13.26 13.04
C ARG A 622 -22.02 -12.28 14.05
N ARG A 623 -23.33 -12.13 14.11
CA ARG A 623 -24.05 -11.18 14.97
C ARG A 623 -23.73 -9.70 14.60
N GLY A 624 -23.31 -9.44 13.37
CA GLY A 624 -23.11 -8.09 12.85
C GLY A 624 -24.47 -7.40 12.64
N ARG A 625 -24.49 -6.10 12.81
CA ARG A 625 -25.66 -5.26 12.53
C ARG A 625 -25.38 -4.38 11.32
N VAL A 626 -26.10 -4.58 10.24
CA VAL A 626 -26.02 -3.73 9.05
C VAL A 626 -26.69 -2.39 9.38
N LEU A 627 -25.97 -1.29 9.26
CA LEU A 627 -26.43 0.06 9.54
C LEU A 627 -26.91 0.78 8.29
N GLY A 628 -26.34 0.45 7.12
CA GLY A 628 -26.69 1.04 5.86
C GLY A 628 -26.04 0.32 4.67
N MET A 629 -26.57 0.61 3.48
CA MET A 629 -26.01 0.17 2.21
C MET A 629 -26.05 1.34 1.23
N THR A 630 -24.92 1.62 0.59
CA THR A 630 -24.81 2.70 -0.38
C THR A 630 -24.17 2.14 -1.65
N PRO A 631 -24.82 2.25 -2.82
CA PRO A 631 -24.17 1.88 -4.09
C PRO A 631 -23.04 2.86 -4.38
N ASP A 632 -21.93 2.35 -4.90
CA ASP A 632 -20.95 3.18 -5.56
C ASP A 632 -21.32 3.32 -7.05
N HIS A 633 -20.76 4.31 -7.73
CA HIS A 633 -21.03 4.55 -9.16
C HIS A 633 -20.32 3.56 -10.09
N GLN A 634 -19.70 2.48 -9.55
CA GLN A 634 -18.88 1.52 -10.26
C GLN A 634 -19.44 0.09 -10.22
N GLY A 635 -20.72 -0.08 -9.82
CA GLY A 635 -21.38 -1.38 -9.72
C GLY A 635 -21.00 -2.17 -8.47
N ASN A 636 -20.59 -1.48 -7.39
CA ASN A 636 -20.37 -2.07 -6.09
C ASN A 636 -21.34 -1.48 -5.07
N THR A 637 -21.60 -2.26 -4.01
CA THR A 637 -22.35 -1.81 -2.82
C THR A 637 -21.38 -1.71 -1.64
N ILE A 638 -21.45 -0.58 -0.92
CA ILE A 638 -20.78 -0.36 0.36
C ILE A 638 -21.76 -0.72 1.48
N ILE A 639 -21.41 -1.72 2.29
CA ILE A 639 -22.20 -2.19 3.44
C ILE A 639 -21.53 -1.67 4.71
N GLU A 640 -22.26 -0.91 5.51
CA GLU A 640 -21.80 -0.38 6.79
C GLU A 640 -22.33 -1.20 7.95
#